data_3c8cdabe4a0c2c4b01f266d66d63002c
#
_entry.id   3c8cdabe4a0c2c4b01f266d66d63002c
#
_cell.length_a   1.000
_cell.length_b   1.000
_cell.length_c   1.000
_cell.angle_alpha   90.00
_cell.angle_beta   90.00
_cell.angle_gamma   90.00
#
_symmetry.space_group_name_H-M   'P 1'
#
loop_
_entity.id
_entity.type
_entity.pdbx_description
1 polymer ?
#
loop_
_entity_poly.entity_id
_entity_poly.type
_entity_poly.pdbx_seq_one_letter_code
_entity_poly.pdbx_strand_id
1 'polypeptide(L)'
;MVFADRADAGRRLADQLVRFRDVPDVLVVGLPRGGVPVARQVAEALHAPLDVMLVRKLGVPGQRELAMGAIGEGGVRILNDDIVAYHQVSVDEIEQVAAQESAELRRRAAQFRGDRGPVELAGKIVVVVDDGLATGATARAACQAARQRGAAHVVLAVPVAPHDWVQRMGTSADEYVCVGAPRQFFAVGNFYDDFAQTSDAEVVECLRSSAGPPAPATAARRVRVRGVVQGVGFRPFVHALASSLGLVGSVGNDDEGVIIDAEGPPASLDEFARRLRDEAPPLASVTAVEVCPVVSTGARTFTIAASAAGDGPPAGGAAALPPDTAVCADCVREMFDPADRRYRHPFITCTNCGPRFTIAVGVPYDRVNTTMAAFELCPACAAEYHDPDNRRFHAQPVSCHDCGPTLELVTADGAVTARGDEAVRACQQLLDHGAIVAVKGIGGYHLMCDARNDDAVTLLRLRKRRGDKPLAVMVADLGVLDGVAEPNGAERGALLARQRPIVLLRRVDRSGRADSPIWPESVAGRASEVGVMLPYAPVHLLLFDGLGTDVLVCTSGNVADEPIVVDDTDALSRLGTLADAWLRHDRPIHRPCDDSVIRVVTETPGDGVMPVRRSRGWVPLPVDIGTWPGQELPGVLALGGDLKNVVCVTAGRQAWLSQHLGDLGELSSYQAAQAAVQQLLALTRVRPSVVAIDAHPGYLSGRLGRQVAAAMGVPVIAVQHHHAHVVSALAEWRLLDSIDDDHPVIGVAFDGTGYGPDGSIWGGEVLLVGPQRARRVGHLAAVPLPGGDAAIEHPSRAALSHLWAAGCAWDPRLACVAATSEHELATLRTQFERSVATVPTSSMGRLFDAVAALAGVRQAVDYEAQAAIELQAAADGGERGSYRFPGADRDGAIDAAPVIRAVVDDVLAGTPCGVVSTRFHRAVAEMVRVEAARAAAMVATPTVVLSGGVFQNATLATMCTELLLADGFDVRVHRMVPTNDGGLALGQAVVAGALFAAGGEMGKD
;
A
#
# COMPACT_ATOMS: atom_id res chain seq x y z
N MET A 1 10.76 40.07 -65.92
CA MET A 1 10.64 39.08 -64.83
C MET A 1 9.25 38.48 -64.96
N VAL A 2 9.16 37.18 -65.15
CA VAL A 2 7.83 36.50 -65.22
C VAL A 2 7.94 35.33 -64.23
N PHE A 3 6.85 35.08 -63.49
CA PHE A 3 6.65 33.96 -62.57
C PHE A 3 5.92 32.86 -63.29
N ALA A 4 6.28 31.60 -63.03
CA ALA A 4 5.58 30.46 -63.63
C ALA A 4 4.13 30.41 -63.15
N ASP A 5 3.94 30.55 -61.89
CA ASP A 5 2.63 30.57 -61.20
C ASP A 5 2.75 31.31 -59.83
N ARG A 6 1.64 31.31 -59.04
CA ARG A 6 1.62 31.91 -57.68
C ARG A 6 2.52 31.21 -56.68
N ALA A 7 2.75 29.91 -56.84
CA ALA A 7 3.67 29.19 -55.96
C ALA A 7 5.13 29.56 -56.23
N ASP A 8 5.56 29.70 -57.52
CA ASP A 8 6.86 30.21 -57.87
C ASP A 8 7.08 31.64 -57.34
N ALA A 9 6.06 32.49 -57.50
CA ALA A 9 6.09 33.87 -57.02
C ALA A 9 6.26 33.89 -55.48
N GLY A 10 5.56 32.99 -54.71
CA GLY A 10 5.64 32.88 -53.30
C GLY A 10 7.01 32.42 -52.81
N ARG A 11 7.63 31.44 -53.48
CA ARG A 11 8.99 30.98 -53.14
C ARG A 11 10.02 32.08 -53.30
N ARG A 12 9.95 32.83 -54.42
CA ARG A 12 10.89 33.96 -54.65
C ARG A 12 10.63 35.13 -53.69
N LEU A 13 9.41 35.33 -53.24
CA LEU A 13 9.07 36.33 -52.23
C LEU A 13 9.62 35.93 -50.85
N ALA A 14 9.53 34.64 -50.53
CA ALA A 14 10.06 34.10 -49.29
C ALA A 14 11.58 34.31 -49.15
N ASP A 15 12.34 34.23 -50.27
CA ASP A 15 13.76 34.50 -50.25
C ASP A 15 14.11 35.92 -49.81
N GLN A 16 13.19 36.89 -50.04
CA GLN A 16 13.36 38.28 -49.58
C GLN A 16 12.95 38.47 -48.10
N LEU A 17 12.29 37.47 -47.50
CA LEU A 17 11.75 37.50 -46.16
C LEU A 17 12.50 36.58 -45.19
N VAL A 18 13.66 35.99 -45.59
CA VAL A 18 14.41 34.99 -44.80
C VAL A 18 14.74 35.48 -43.40
N ARG A 19 14.91 36.78 -43.15
CA ARG A 19 15.16 37.38 -41.84
C ARG A 19 14.02 37.15 -40.83
N PHE A 20 12.82 36.81 -41.27
CA PHE A 20 11.67 36.45 -40.41
C PHE A 20 11.54 34.96 -40.20
N ARG A 21 12.44 34.10 -40.72
CA ARG A 21 12.40 32.65 -40.51
C ARG A 21 12.69 32.33 -39.05
N ASP A 22 11.89 31.47 -38.47
CA ASP A 22 11.99 31.02 -37.09
C ASP A 22 11.95 32.17 -36.06
N VAL A 23 11.51 33.35 -36.44
CA VAL A 23 11.29 34.47 -35.50
C VAL A 23 10.02 34.27 -34.73
N PRO A 24 10.03 34.28 -33.38
CA PRO A 24 8.83 34.20 -32.55
C PRO A 24 7.81 35.26 -32.93
N ASP A 25 6.52 34.93 -32.81
CA ASP A 25 5.39 35.85 -33.05
C ASP A 25 5.25 36.39 -34.47
N VAL A 26 5.87 35.78 -35.49
CA VAL A 26 5.59 36.04 -36.89
C VAL A 26 4.30 35.34 -37.31
N LEU A 27 3.42 36.06 -38.00
CA LEU A 27 2.20 35.54 -38.62
C LEU A 27 2.11 36.01 -40.07
N VAL A 28 1.91 35.08 -40.98
CA VAL A 28 1.69 35.40 -42.41
C VAL A 28 0.16 35.44 -42.68
N VAL A 29 -0.31 36.52 -43.28
CA VAL A 29 -1.70 36.65 -43.66
C VAL A 29 -1.84 36.90 -45.16
N GLY A 30 -2.58 36.00 -45.85
CA GLY A 30 -2.81 36.12 -47.27
C GLY A 30 -4.09 36.90 -47.57
N LEU A 31 -4.04 37.75 -48.63
CA LEU A 31 -5.23 38.44 -49.11
C LEU A 31 -6.00 37.55 -50.12
N PRO A 32 -7.23 37.12 -49.78
CA PRO A 32 -7.97 36.23 -50.68
C PRO A 32 -8.47 36.94 -51.94
N ARG A 33 -8.51 36.21 -53.09
CA ARG A 33 -8.15 34.77 -53.22
C ARG A 33 -6.70 34.57 -53.64
N GLY A 34 -6.18 35.40 -54.54
CA GLY A 34 -4.87 35.19 -55.21
C GLY A 34 -3.64 35.27 -54.32
N GLY A 35 -3.70 36.11 -53.28
CA GLY A 35 -2.58 36.23 -52.29
C GLY A 35 -2.38 35.02 -51.39
N VAL A 36 -3.41 34.16 -51.22
CA VAL A 36 -3.28 33.03 -50.26
C VAL A 36 -2.32 31.93 -50.76
N PRO A 37 -2.29 31.49 -52.02
CA PRO A 37 -1.29 30.55 -52.52
C PRO A 37 0.13 31.09 -52.45
N VAL A 38 0.32 32.42 -52.61
CA VAL A 38 1.62 33.09 -52.44
C VAL A 38 2.03 33.08 -50.97
N ALA A 39 1.08 33.50 -50.07
CA ALA A 39 1.25 33.53 -48.63
C ALA A 39 1.59 32.16 -48.05
N ARG A 40 1.01 31.08 -48.58
CA ARG A 40 1.35 29.68 -48.19
C ARG A 40 2.84 29.39 -48.34
N GLN A 41 3.41 29.70 -49.49
CA GLN A 41 4.83 29.45 -49.78
C GLN A 41 5.73 30.30 -48.82
N VAL A 42 5.31 31.53 -48.55
CA VAL A 42 5.99 32.40 -47.58
C VAL A 42 5.91 31.82 -46.15
N ALA A 43 4.74 31.36 -45.71
CA ALA A 43 4.52 30.79 -44.39
C ALA A 43 5.32 29.51 -44.19
N GLU A 44 5.30 28.61 -45.20
CA GLU A 44 6.11 27.37 -45.21
C GLU A 44 7.62 27.68 -45.11
N ALA A 45 8.13 28.62 -45.84
CA ALA A 45 9.55 28.99 -45.85
C ALA A 45 10.01 29.71 -44.56
N LEU A 46 9.10 30.45 -43.91
CA LEU A 46 9.38 31.16 -42.66
C LEU A 46 9.10 30.30 -41.42
N HIS A 47 8.52 29.11 -41.60
CA HIS A 47 7.99 28.26 -40.52
C HIS A 47 6.96 29.00 -39.63
N ALA A 48 6.16 29.88 -40.22
CA ALA A 48 5.21 30.74 -39.56
C ALA A 48 3.77 30.29 -39.78
N PRO A 49 2.84 30.54 -38.84
CA PRO A 49 1.42 30.31 -39.06
C PRO A 49 0.87 31.10 -40.24
N LEU A 50 -0.11 30.52 -40.97
CA LEU A 50 -0.84 31.17 -42.08
C LEU A 50 -2.31 31.39 -41.69
N ASP A 51 -2.81 32.63 -41.92
CA ASP A 51 -4.24 32.94 -41.90
C ASP A 51 -4.60 33.83 -43.09
N VAL A 52 -5.86 34.13 -43.23
CA VAL A 52 -6.35 35.09 -44.25
C VAL A 52 -6.72 36.43 -43.62
N MET A 53 -6.50 37.50 -44.35
CA MET A 53 -6.98 38.82 -43.97
C MET A 53 -8.12 39.23 -44.94
N LEU A 54 -9.33 39.31 -44.39
CA LEU A 54 -10.50 39.69 -45.21
C LEU A 54 -10.77 41.19 -45.11
N VAL A 55 -10.76 41.83 -46.29
CA VAL A 55 -11.06 43.26 -46.43
C VAL A 55 -12.04 43.46 -47.59
N ARG A 56 -12.97 44.36 -47.43
CA ARG A 56 -13.95 44.72 -48.48
C ARG A 56 -13.97 46.24 -48.68
N LYS A 57 -14.13 46.66 -49.97
CA LYS A 57 -14.32 48.06 -50.32
C LYS A 57 -15.70 48.53 -49.91
N LEU A 58 -15.79 49.68 -49.34
CA LEU A 58 -17.06 50.43 -49.19
C LEU A 58 -17.24 51.33 -50.42
N GLY A 59 -18.13 50.96 -51.34
CA GLY A 59 -18.39 51.70 -52.54
C GLY A 59 -19.33 52.86 -52.23
N VAL A 60 -19.20 53.97 -52.99
CA VAL A 60 -20.13 55.08 -52.94
C VAL A 60 -21.52 54.59 -53.39
N PRO A 61 -22.64 54.95 -52.70
CA PRO A 61 -23.94 54.58 -53.09
C PRO A 61 -24.23 55.04 -54.56
N GLY A 62 -24.69 54.07 -55.41
CA GLY A 62 -24.87 54.27 -56.85
C GLY A 62 -23.59 54.15 -57.72
N GLN A 63 -22.38 54.15 -57.18
CA GLN A 63 -21.12 54.03 -57.88
C GLN A 63 -20.17 53.01 -57.13
N ARG A 64 -20.56 51.76 -57.15
CA ARG A 64 -19.88 50.70 -56.37
C ARG A 64 -18.41 50.57 -56.63
N GLU A 65 -17.91 50.90 -57.85
CA GLU A 65 -16.47 50.81 -58.16
C GLU A 65 -15.66 51.96 -57.57
N LEU A 66 -16.26 53.05 -57.15
CA LEU A 66 -15.61 54.18 -56.49
C LEU A 66 -15.63 53.93 -54.96
N ALA A 67 -14.43 53.63 -54.42
CA ALA A 67 -14.29 53.28 -52.98
C ALA A 67 -14.28 54.57 -52.12
N MET A 68 -15.31 54.79 -51.33
CA MET A 68 -15.33 55.79 -50.26
C MET A 68 -14.62 55.26 -48.98
N GLY A 69 -14.23 53.99 -48.95
CA GLY A 69 -13.55 53.38 -47.81
C GLY A 69 -13.33 51.88 -47.96
N ALA A 70 -12.97 51.24 -46.85
CA ALA A 70 -12.87 49.80 -46.73
C ALA A 70 -13.30 49.34 -45.32
N ILE A 71 -13.73 48.08 -45.20
CA ILE A 71 -14.06 47.41 -43.95
C ILE A 71 -13.31 46.11 -43.86
N GLY A 72 -12.71 45.83 -42.66
CA GLY A 72 -11.99 44.61 -42.32
C GLY A 72 -12.72 43.80 -41.26
N GLU A 73 -12.21 42.59 -41.01
CA GLU A 73 -12.70 41.77 -39.92
C GLU A 73 -12.54 42.45 -38.56
N GLY A 74 -13.46 42.18 -37.64
CA GLY A 74 -13.54 42.85 -36.32
C GLY A 74 -14.21 44.23 -36.33
N GLY A 75 -14.84 44.61 -37.47
CA GLY A 75 -15.56 45.87 -37.59
C GLY A 75 -14.68 47.09 -37.86
N VAL A 76 -13.40 46.83 -38.19
CA VAL A 76 -12.42 47.89 -38.54
C VAL A 76 -12.85 48.57 -39.80
N ARG A 77 -13.14 49.90 -39.72
CA ARG A 77 -13.59 50.69 -40.85
C ARG A 77 -12.62 51.82 -41.13
N ILE A 78 -12.29 52.01 -42.38
CA ILE A 78 -11.43 53.07 -42.88
C ILE A 78 -12.20 53.84 -43.92
N LEU A 79 -12.38 55.17 -43.75
CA LEU A 79 -13.05 56.03 -44.68
C LEU A 79 -12.06 56.97 -45.39
N ASN A 80 -12.38 57.37 -46.60
CA ASN A 80 -11.71 58.45 -47.34
C ASN A 80 -12.58 59.66 -47.24
N ASP A 81 -12.24 60.55 -46.31
CA ASP A 81 -13.06 61.73 -45.99
C ASP A 81 -13.21 62.68 -47.19
N ASP A 82 -12.21 62.75 -48.09
CA ASP A 82 -12.30 63.56 -49.30
C ASP A 82 -13.34 63.00 -50.27
N ILE A 83 -13.45 61.72 -50.47
CA ILE A 83 -14.45 61.09 -51.32
C ILE A 83 -15.83 61.14 -50.70
N VAL A 84 -15.95 60.93 -49.42
CA VAL A 84 -17.18 61.03 -48.65
C VAL A 84 -17.73 62.44 -48.73
N ALA A 85 -16.91 63.45 -48.58
CA ALA A 85 -17.30 64.85 -48.64
C ALA A 85 -17.64 65.26 -50.10
N TYR A 86 -16.84 64.88 -51.09
CA TYR A 86 -17.09 65.23 -52.48
C TYR A 86 -18.35 64.62 -53.00
N HIS A 87 -18.70 63.38 -52.62
CA HIS A 87 -19.96 62.74 -53.04
C HIS A 87 -21.10 62.95 -52.08
N GLN A 88 -20.92 63.77 -51.02
CA GLN A 88 -21.95 64.10 -50.03
C GLN A 88 -22.62 62.83 -49.44
N VAL A 89 -21.88 61.74 -49.15
CA VAL A 89 -22.40 60.48 -48.63
C VAL A 89 -22.76 60.71 -47.16
N SER A 90 -24.02 60.44 -46.81
CA SER A 90 -24.49 60.61 -45.44
C SER A 90 -23.96 59.49 -44.51
N VAL A 91 -23.94 59.74 -43.18
CA VAL A 91 -23.57 58.78 -42.20
C VAL A 91 -24.44 57.52 -42.25
N ASP A 92 -25.72 57.65 -42.46
CA ASP A 92 -26.69 56.52 -42.57
C ASP A 92 -26.42 55.66 -43.84
N GLU A 93 -26.04 56.24 -44.93
CA GLU A 93 -25.65 55.51 -46.15
C GLU A 93 -24.32 54.75 -45.93
N ILE A 94 -23.36 55.37 -45.23
CA ILE A 94 -22.12 54.71 -44.88
C ILE A 94 -22.39 53.53 -43.98
N GLU A 95 -23.26 53.67 -42.96
CA GLU A 95 -23.64 52.60 -42.06
C GLU A 95 -24.36 51.46 -42.78
N GLN A 96 -25.24 51.76 -43.69
CA GLN A 96 -25.96 50.75 -44.48
C GLN A 96 -25.01 49.93 -45.37
N VAL A 97 -24.10 50.60 -46.08
CA VAL A 97 -23.05 49.89 -46.89
C VAL A 97 -22.15 49.10 -46.04
N ALA A 98 -21.70 49.65 -44.90
CA ALA A 98 -20.82 48.95 -43.95
C ALA A 98 -21.50 47.72 -43.35
N ALA A 99 -22.78 47.77 -42.99
CA ALA A 99 -23.53 46.62 -42.48
C ALA A 99 -23.67 45.49 -43.51
N GLN A 100 -23.95 45.85 -44.77
CA GLN A 100 -24.05 44.89 -45.87
C GLN A 100 -22.71 44.20 -46.16
N GLU A 101 -21.62 44.97 -46.26
CA GLU A 101 -20.28 44.41 -46.52
C GLU A 101 -19.74 43.62 -45.31
N SER A 102 -20.10 44.00 -44.07
CA SER A 102 -19.78 43.23 -42.85
C SER A 102 -20.45 41.85 -42.85
N ALA A 103 -21.68 41.75 -43.31
CA ALA A 103 -22.38 40.48 -43.42
C ALA A 103 -21.67 39.52 -44.42
N GLU A 104 -21.24 40.08 -45.55
CA GLU A 104 -20.51 39.31 -46.56
C GLU A 104 -19.09 38.89 -46.06
N LEU A 105 -18.39 39.76 -45.29
CA LEU A 105 -17.12 39.43 -44.65
C LEU A 105 -17.27 38.24 -43.69
N ARG A 106 -18.30 38.25 -42.84
CA ARG A 106 -18.57 37.13 -41.91
C ARG A 106 -18.85 35.83 -42.65
N ARG A 107 -19.65 35.90 -43.75
CA ARG A 107 -19.93 34.71 -44.57
C ARG A 107 -18.67 34.12 -45.16
N ARG A 108 -17.77 34.95 -45.73
CA ARG A 108 -16.49 34.50 -46.28
C ARG A 108 -15.51 34.00 -45.24
N ALA A 109 -15.47 34.64 -44.05
CA ALA A 109 -14.65 34.17 -42.92
C ALA A 109 -15.04 32.75 -42.51
N ALA A 110 -16.33 32.48 -42.34
CA ALA A 110 -16.82 31.14 -42.03
C ALA A 110 -16.52 30.14 -43.16
N GLN A 111 -16.60 30.55 -44.42
CA GLN A 111 -16.31 29.71 -45.58
C GLN A 111 -14.81 29.29 -45.63
N PHE A 112 -13.86 30.20 -45.37
CA PHE A 112 -12.43 29.92 -45.47
C PHE A 112 -11.86 29.28 -44.22
N ARG A 113 -12.33 29.64 -43.03
CA ARG A 113 -11.79 29.12 -41.74
C ARG A 113 -12.61 27.96 -41.13
N GLY A 114 -13.86 27.74 -41.57
CA GLY A 114 -14.77 26.82 -40.90
C GLY A 114 -15.02 27.25 -39.46
N ASP A 115 -14.85 26.31 -38.50
CA ASP A 115 -15.08 26.55 -37.08
C ASP A 115 -13.89 27.26 -36.37
N ARG A 116 -12.82 27.59 -37.09
CA ARG A 116 -11.66 28.30 -36.53
C ARG A 116 -11.97 29.81 -36.45
N GLY A 117 -11.75 30.39 -35.28
CA GLY A 117 -11.80 31.83 -35.11
C GLY A 117 -10.62 32.54 -35.81
N PRO A 118 -10.70 33.88 -35.98
CA PRO A 118 -9.56 34.63 -36.50
C PRO A 118 -8.38 34.61 -35.56
N VAL A 119 -7.16 34.48 -36.10
CA VAL A 119 -5.93 34.50 -35.31
C VAL A 119 -5.73 35.88 -34.69
N GLU A 120 -5.28 35.93 -33.44
CA GLU A 120 -4.97 37.17 -32.74
C GLU A 120 -3.73 37.81 -33.34
N LEU A 121 -3.80 39.14 -33.63
CA LEU A 121 -2.72 39.91 -34.21
C LEU A 121 -1.97 40.77 -33.20
N ALA A 122 -2.53 40.95 -31.99
CA ALA A 122 -1.95 41.80 -30.95
C ALA A 122 -0.53 41.32 -30.58
N GLY A 123 0.43 42.25 -30.62
CA GLY A 123 1.81 42.00 -30.30
C GLY A 123 2.62 41.21 -31.34
N LYS A 124 2.05 40.82 -32.48
CA LYS A 124 2.71 40.00 -33.51
C LYS A 124 3.33 40.83 -34.65
N ILE A 125 4.33 40.24 -35.31
CA ILE A 125 4.84 40.69 -36.59
C ILE A 125 3.98 40.09 -37.68
N VAL A 126 3.17 40.91 -38.35
CA VAL A 126 2.21 40.46 -39.35
C VAL A 126 2.74 40.71 -40.76
N VAL A 127 3.01 39.63 -41.50
CA VAL A 127 3.41 39.70 -42.91
C VAL A 127 2.18 39.58 -43.78
N VAL A 128 1.72 40.70 -44.34
CA VAL A 128 0.58 40.80 -45.26
C VAL A 128 1.05 40.48 -46.65
N VAL A 129 0.46 39.43 -47.27
CA VAL A 129 0.88 38.94 -48.63
C VAL A 129 -0.28 39.01 -49.61
N ASP A 130 0.02 39.54 -50.85
CA ASP A 130 -0.88 39.53 -51.99
C ASP A 130 -0.15 38.93 -53.22
N ASP A 131 -0.88 38.55 -54.27
CA ASP A 131 -0.31 38.02 -55.54
C ASP A 131 0.29 39.10 -56.42
N GLY A 132 0.08 40.35 -56.11
CA GLY A 132 0.64 41.54 -56.73
C GLY A 132 -0.19 42.78 -56.49
N LEU A 133 0.45 43.91 -56.66
CA LEU A 133 -0.15 45.18 -56.29
C LEU A 133 -0.42 46.02 -57.52
N ALA A 134 -1.66 46.35 -57.81
CA ALA A 134 -2.06 47.25 -58.91
C ALA A 134 -2.35 48.66 -58.33
N THR A 135 -3.49 48.89 -57.72
CA THR A 135 -3.89 50.16 -57.11
C THR A 135 -3.50 50.28 -55.65
N GLY A 136 -3.25 49.12 -54.95
CA GLY A 136 -2.87 49.04 -53.54
C GLY A 136 -4.00 49.28 -52.55
N ALA A 137 -5.23 49.52 -52.99
CA ALA A 137 -6.31 49.86 -52.08
C ALA A 137 -6.66 48.75 -51.07
N THR A 138 -6.69 47.49 -51.52
CA THR A 138 -6.94 46.31 -50.67
C THR A 138 -5.81 46.06 -49.69
N ALA A 139 -4.56 46.11 -50.17
CA ALA A 139 -3.37 45.91 -49.36
C ALA A 139 -3.22 47.03 -48.30
N ARG A 140 -3.50 48.26 -48.61
CA ARG A 140 -3.52 49.39 -47.67
C ARG A 140 -4.53 49.16 -46.55
N ALA A 141 -5.74 48.80 -46.91
CA ALA A 141 -6.80 48.52 -45.94
C ALA A 141 -6.44 47.31 -45.04
N ALA A 142 -5.80 46.27 -45.59
CA ALA A 142 -5.35 45.13 -44.82
C ALA A 142 -4.24 45.50 -43.82
N CYS A 143 -3.24 46.26 -44.20
CA CYS A 143 -2.19 46.73 -43.31
C CYS A 143 -2.72 47.59 -42.16
N GLN A 144 -3.68 48.52 -42.48
CA GLN A 144 -4.33 49.37 -41.49
C GLN A 144 -5.21 48.55 -40.54
N ALA A 145 -5.91 47.52 -41.03
CA ALA A 145 -6.69 46.61 -40.22
C ALA A 145 -5.78 45.78 -39.27
N ALA A 146 -4.60 45.34 -39.74
CA ALA A 146 -3.62 44.65 -38.91
C ALA A 146 -3.13 45.54 -37.76
N ARG A 147 -2.84 46.80 -38.04
CA ARG A 147 -2.44 47.78 -36.98
C ARG A 147 -3.55 48.02 -35.95
N GLN A 148 -4.77 48.24 -36.41
CA GLN A 148 -5.91 48.49 -35.50
C GLN A 148 -6.22 47.26 -34.63
N ARG A 149 -5.88 46.05 -35.07
CA ARG A 149 -5.96 44.81 -34.30
C ARG A 149 -4.73 44.57 -33.44
N GLY A 150 -3.84 45.57 -33.26
CA GLY A 150 -2.73 45.55 -32.32
C GLY A 150 -1.43 44.87 -32.82
N ALA A 151 -1.24 44.66 -34.12
CA ALA A 151 -0.01 44.17 -34.67
C ALA A 151 1.17 45.06 -34.23
N ALA A 152 2.25 44.46 -33.68
CA ALA A 152 3.45 45.18 -33.24
C ALA A 152 4.27 45.71 -34.43
N HIS A 153 4.28 44.96 -35.55
CA HIS A 153 4.99 45.32 -36.76
C HIS A 153 4.25 44.77 -37.97
N VAL A 154 4.05 45.58 -39.02
CA VAL A 154 3.32 45.22 -40.25
C VAL A 154 4.28 45.25 -41.44
N VAL A 155 4.47 44.15 -42.10
CA VAL A 155 5.22 43.99 -43.35
C VAL A 155 4.28 43.75 -44.51
N LEU A 156 4.32 44.55 -45.56
CA LEU A 156 3.58 44.28 -46.79
C LEU A 156 4.56 43.64 -47.79
N ALA A 157 4.21 42.42 -48.21
CA ALA A 157 5.04 41.65 -49.13
C ALA A 157 4.30 41.22 -50.37
N VAL A 158 4.80 41.57 -51.57
CA VAL A 158 4.16 41.24 -52.84
C VAL A 158 5.17 40.79 -53.88
N PRO A 159 4.88 39.87 -54.78
CA PRO A 159 5.81 39.43 -55.85
C PRO A 159 6.07 40.55 -56.88
N VAL A 160 5.04 41.35 -57.23
CA VAL A 160 5.17 42.37 -58.22
C VAL A 160 4.28 43.57 -57.89
N ALA A 161 4.87 44.81 -58.17
CA ALA A 161 4.13 46.06 -57.97
C ALA A 161 4.62 47.15 -58.95
N PRO A 162 3.84 48.24 -59.20
CA PRO A 162 4.35 49.36 -60.00
C PRO A 162 5.58 50.00 -59.35
N HIS A 163 6.44 50.65 -60.16
CA HIS A 163 7.70 51.28 -59.69
C HIS A 163 7.49 52.26 -58.49
N ASP A 164 6.41 53.00 -58.51
CA ASP A 164 6.06 54.04 -57.48
C ASP A 164 5.19 53.52 -56.33
N TRP A 165 5.06 52.15 -56.17
CA TRP A 165 4.09 51.53 -55.23
C TRP A 165 4.35 51.90 -53.75
N VAL A 166 5.61 52.05 -53.34
CA VAL A 166 5.96 52.42 -51.94
C VAL A 166 5.46 53.82 -51.64
N GLN A 167 5.59 54.79 -52.56
CA GLN A 167 5.07 56.12 -52.43
C GLN A 167 3.54 56.14 -52.36
N ARG A 168 2.90 55.27 -53.15
CA ARG A 168 1.39 55.13 -53.13
C ARG A 168 0.92 54.47 -51.84
N MET A 169 1.70 53.59 -51.25
CA MET A 169 1.32 52.93 -49.96
C MET A 169 1.54 53.84 -48.74
N GLY A 170 2.46 54.83 -48.82
CA GLY A 170 2.71 55.79 -47.74
C GLY A 170 3.17 55.11 -46.44
N THR A 171 2.52 55.38 -45.30
CA THR A 171 2.83 54.82 -43.97
C THR A 171 1.93 53.64 -43.55
N SER A 172 1.34 52.95 -44.56
CA SER A 172 0.36 51.88 -44.25
C SER A 172 0.96 50.65 -43.62
N ALA A 173 2.23 50.34 -43.93
CA ALA A 173 3.01 49.27 -43.32
C ALA A 173 4.35 49.83 -42.77
N ASP A 174 5.00 49.14 -41.87
CA ASP A 174 6.31 49.52 -41.34
C ASP A 174 7.41 49.11 -42.30
N GLU A 175 7.16 48.08 -43.08
CA GLU A 175 8.14 47.56 -44.03
C GLU A 175 7.45 47.11 -45.34
N TYR A 176 8.17 47.29 -46.45
CA TYR A 176 7.71 46.99 -47.80
C TYR A 176 8.69 46.05 -48.52
N VAL A 177 8.21 44.88 -48.96
CA VAL A 177 9.01 43.87 -49.65
C VAL A 177 8.39 43.54 -51.02
N CYS A 178 9.18 43.60 -52.07
CA CYS A 178 8.76 43.26 -53.44
C CYS A 178 9.88 42.58 -54.21
N VAL A 179 9.52 41.53 -54.96
CA VAL A 179 10.50 40.83 -55.84
C VAL A 179 10.82 41.63 -57.11
N GLY A 180 9.82 42.29 -57.69
CA GLY A 180 10.02 43.08 -58.86
C GLY A 180 9.10 44.30 -58.99
N ALA A 181 9.67 45.51 -59.26
CA ALA A 181 8.95 46.78 -59.44
C ALA A 181 9.25 47.40 -60.81
N PRO A 182 8.64 46.86 -61.91
CA PRO A 182 8.90 47.33 -63.24
C PRO A 182 8.36 48.76 -63.54
N ARG A 183 9.04 49.54 -64.41
CA ARG A 183 8.61 50.89 -64.79
C ARG A 183 7.35 50.87 -65.71
N GLN A 184 7.22 49.80 -66.48
CA GLN A 184 6.02 49.58 -67.32
C GLN A 184 5.19 48.48 -66.61
N PHE A 185 4.07 48.89 -66.00
CA PHE A 185 3.15 48.00 -65.32
C PHE A 185 1.75 48.21 -65.77
N PHE A 186 1.18 47.19 -66.43
CA PHE A 186 -0.24 47.29 -66.96
C PHE A 186 -1.21 46.49 -66.07
N ALA A 187 -0.86 45.27 -65.72
CA ALA A 187 -1.67 44.43 -64.84
C ALA A 187 -0.81 43.38 -64.17
N VAL A 188 -1.20 42.91 -62.97
CA VAL A 188 -0.48 41.85 -62.18
C VAL A 188 -0.33 40.60 -63.01
N GLY A 189 -1.35 40.15 -63.74
CA GLY A 189 -1.34 38.91 -64.55
C GLY A 189 -0.32 38.89 -65.63
N ASN A 190 0.21 40.04 -66.12
CA ASN A 190 1.22 40.09 -67.15
C ASN A 190 2.60 39.58 -66.73
N PHE A 191 2.76 39.36 -65.40
CA PHE A 191 4.00 38.88 -64.82
C PHE A 191 3.92 37.44 -64.38
N TYR A 192 2.85 36.70 -64.81
CA TYR A 192 2.66 35.27 -64.55
C TYR A 192 2.42 34.54 -65.86
N ASP A 193 3.04 33.34 -66.03
CA ASP A 193 2.75 32.47 -67.15
C ASP A 193 1.35 31.82 -66.99
N ASP A 194 1.08 31.36 -65.77
CA ASP A 194 -0.21 30.88 -65.31
C ASP A 194 -0.80 31.77 -64.23
N PHE A 195 -1.84 32.54 -64.57
CA PHE A 195 -2.57 33.42 -63.66
C PHE A 195 -4.07 33.03 -63.57
N ALA A 196 -4.37 31.71 -63.61
CA ALA A 196 -5.73 31.20 -63.44
C ALA A 196 -6.37 31.68 -62.15
N GLN A 197 -7.68 31.84 -62.16
CA GLN A 197 -8.41 32.38 -61.01
C GLN A 197 -8.39 31.38 -59.85
N THR A 198 -7.80 31.74 -58.70
CA THR A 198 -7.80 30.92 -57.45
C THR A 198 -9.22 30.69 -56.98
N SER A 199 -9.63 29.45 -56.74
CA SER A 199 -10.93 29.03 -56.24
C SER A 199 -11.02 29.18 -54.71
N ASP A 200 -12.24 29.25 -54.18
CA ASP A 200 -12.47 29.23 -52.72
C ASP A 200 -11.98 27.89 -52.09
N ALA A 201 -12.08 26.78 -52.84
CA ALA A 201 -11.58 25.47 -52.42
C ALA A 201 -10.05 25.46 -52.25
N GLU A 202 -9.30 26.08 -53.16
CA GLU A 202 -7.84 26.19 -53.09
C GLU A 202 -7.41 27.04 -51.88
N VAL A 203 -8.14 28.12 -51.57
CA VAL A 203 -7.89 28.94 -50.39
C VAL A 203 -8.07 28.11 -49.09
N VAL A 204 -9.15 27.33 -49.00
CA VAL A 204 -9.40 26.44 -47.85
C VAL A 204 -8.33 25.39 -47.72
N GLU A 205 -7.85 24.80 -48.84
CA GLU A 205 -6.79 23.78 -48.85
C GLU A 205 -5.44 24.37 -48.43
N CYS A 206 -5.10 25.59 -48.89
CA CYS A 206 -3.90 26.28 -48.44
C CYS A 206 -3.90 26.51 -46.92
N LEU A 207 -5.03 26.87 -46.37
CA LEU A 207 -5.18 27.11 -44.92
C LEU A 207 -5.17 25.80 -44.11
N ARG A 208 -5.67 24.69 -44.65
CA ARG A 208 -5.65 23.37 -44.02
C ARG A 208 -4.24 22.78 -43.97
N SER A 209 -3.52 22.83 -45.07
CA SER A 209 -2.19 22.25 -45.22
C SER A 209 -1.09 23.03 -44.46
N SER A 210 -1.33 24.31 -44.14
CA SER A 210 -0.40 25.14 -43.35
C SER A 210 -0.78 25.17 -41.85
N ALA A 211 -1.88 24.52 -41.46
CA ALA A 211 -2.18 24.30 -40.05
C ALA A 211 -1.26 23.16 -39.58
N GLY A 212 -0.28 23.47 -38.77
CA GLY A 212 0.35 22.49 -37.90
C GLY A 212 -0.74 21.71 -37.12
N PRO A 213 -0.45 20.54 -36.51
CA PRO A 213 -1.44 19.81 -35.74
C PRO A 213 -2.13 20.79 -34.79
N PRO A 214 -3.48 20.73 -34.64
CA PRO A 214 -4.20 21.63 -33.75
C PRO A 214 -3.50 21.58 -32.40
N ALA A 215 -3.26 22.70 -31.75
CA ALA A 215 -2.81 22.73 -30.37
C ALA A 215 -3.73 21.78 -29.59
N PRO A 216 -3.21 20.76 -28.90
CA PRO A 216 -4.04 19.71 -28.29
C PRO A 216 -5.06 20.42 -27.39
N ALA A 217 -6.34 20.10 -27.59
CA ALA A 217 -7.38 20.65 -26.74
C ALA A 217 -7.00 20.37 -25.28
N THR A 218 -6.74 21.41 -24.50
CA THR A 218 -6.43 21.26 -23.08
C THR A 218 -7.69 20.85 -22.35
N ALA A 219 -7.66 19.68 -21.72
CA ALA A 219 -8.69 19.22 -20.79
C ALA A 219 -8.17 19.35 -19.36
N ALA A 220 -9.09 19.47 -18.42
CA ALA A 220 -8.74 19.40 -17.01
C ALA A 220 -9.48 18.21 -16.36
N ARG A 221 -8.77 17.45 -15.57
CA ARG A 221 -9.30 16.28 -14.85
C ARG A 221 -8.86 16.31 -13.40
N ARG A 222 -9.79 15.97 -12.53
CA ARG A 222 -9.51 15.60 -11.14
C ARG A 222 -9.33 14.09 -11.06
N VAL A 223 -8.18 13.67 -10.56
CA VAL A 223 -7.86 12.26 -10.34
C VAL A 223 -7.77 12.04 -8.84
N ARG A 224 -8.56 11.11 -8.32
CA ARG A 224 -8.47 10.63 -6.94
C ARG A 224 -7.82 9.26 -6.93
N VAL A 225 -6.74 9.12 -6.17
CA VAL A 225 -6.04 7.85 -6.00
C VAL A 225 -6.23 7.35 -4.58
N ARG A 226 -6.80 6.16 -4.43
CA ARG A 226 -7.07 5.51 -3.14
C ARG A 226 -6.09 4.35 -2.90
N GLY A 227 -5.92 3.99 -1.62
CA GLY A 227 -5.02 2.92 -1.19
C GLY A 227 -3.89 3.41 -0.30
N VAL A 228 -2.79 2.68 -0.25
CA VAL A 228 -1.56 3.08 0.46
C VAL A 228 -0.78 4.04 -0.45
N VAL A 229 -1.15 5.32 -0.43
CA VAL A 229 -0.60 6.34 -1.33
C VAL A 229 -0.04 7.57 -0.59
N GLN A 230 -0.14 7.58 0.74
CA GLN A 230 0.46 8.62 1.58
C GLN A 230 1.71 8.09 2.28
N GLY A 231 2.73 8.94 2.50
CA GLY A 231 3.97 8.56 3.18
C GLY A 231 4.87 7.57 2.43
N VAL A 232 4.59 7.31 1.16
CA VAL A 232 5.27 6.32 0.28
C VAL A 232 5.96 6.97 -0.93
N GLY A 233 6.15 8.29 -0.92
CA GLY A 233 6.74 9.01 -2.07
C GLY A 233 5.77 9.22 -3.24
N PHE A 234 4.46 9.04 -3.03
CA PHE A 234 3.48 9.11 -4.12
C PHE A 234 3.32 10.54 -4.68
N ARG A 235 3.26 11.60 -3.83
CA ARG A 235 3.21 12.99 -4.30
C ARG A 235 4.43 13.39 -5.14
N PRO A 236 5.70 13.11 -4.73
CA PRO A 236 6.87 13.26 -5.59
C PRO A 236 6.78 12.52 -6.92
N PHE A 237 6.32 11.27 -6.90
CA PHE A 237 6.12 10.46 -8.11
C PHE A 237 5.10 11.11 -9.06
N VAL A 238 3.94 11.53 -8.54
CA VAL A 238 2.91 12.24 -9.32
C VAL A 238 3.47 13.51 -9.96
N HIS A 239 4.23 14.31 -9.19
CA HIS A 239 4.86 15.54 -9.69
C HIS A 239 5.83 15.24 -10.84
N ALA A 240 6.73 14.27 -10.67
CA ALA A 240 7.69 13.87 -11.71
C ALA A 240 6.98 13.32 -12.97
N LEU A 241 5.96 12.47 -12.77
CA LEU A 241 5.18 11.89 -13.86
C LEU A 241 4.42 12.96 -14.64
N ALA A 242 3.72 13.89 -13.96
CA ALA A 242 3.00 14.99 -14.57
C ALA A 242 3.95 15.89 -15.38
N SER A 243 5.12 16.23 -14.80
CA SER A 243 6.15 17.02 -15.46
C SER A 243 6.68 16.32 -16.72
N SER A 244 6.91 15.02 -16.67
CA SER A 244 7.38 14.23 -17.83
C SER A 244 6.38 14.16 -18.99
N LEU A 245 5.08 14.31 -18.69
CA LEU A 245 3.98 14.30 -19.67
C LEU A 245 3.55 15.72 -20.09
N GLY A 246 4.23 16.77 -19.61
CA GLY A 246 3.92 18.16 -19.91
C GLY A 246 2.58 18.62 -19.33
N LEU A 247 2.12 18.00 -18.24
CA LEU A 247 0.89 18.39 -17.54
C LEU A 247 1.16 19.49 -16.53
N VAL A 248 0.14 20.32 -16.28
CA VAL A 248 0.16 21.37 -15.26
C VAL A 248 -0.96 21.12 -14.25
N GLY A 249 -0.87 21.70 -13.04
CA GLY A 249 -1.89 21.50 -12.02
C GLY A 249 -1.32 21.32 -10.62
N SER A 250 -1.93 20.43 -9.83
CA SER A 250 -1.47 20.19 -8.46
C SER A 250 -1.78 18.78 -7.96
N VAL A 251 -0.98 18.32 -6.97
CA VAL A 251 -1.23 17.11 -6.21
C VAL A 251 -1.20 17.42 -4.71
N GLY A 252 -2.19 16.92 -3.98
CA GLY A 252 -2.28 17.03 -2.52
C GLY A 252 -2.76 15.73 -1.88
N ASN A 253 -2.66 15.65 -0.54
CA ASN A 253 -3.29 14.59 0.24
C ASN A 253 -4.58 15.11 0.86
N ASP A 254 -5.56 14.21 0.99
CA ASP A 254 -6.72 14.40 1.85
C ASP A 254 -6.97 13.14 2.69
N ASP A 255 -8.08 13.09 3.40
CA ASP A 255 -8.41 11.98 4.31
C ASP A 255 -8.75 10.68 3.58
N GLU A 256 -8.99 10.73 2.26
CA GLU A 256 -9.38 9.58 1.43
C GLU A 256 -8.25 9.05 0.55
N GLY A 257 -7.15 9.82 0.39
CA GLY A 257 -6.02 9.41 -0.43
C GLY A 257 -5.21 10.56 -1.00
N VAL A 258 -4.95 10.51 -2.29
CA VAL A 258 -4.27 11.56 -3.05
C VAL A 258 -5.25 12.17 -4.04
N ILE A 259 -5.36 13.50 -4.01
CA ILE A 259 -6.15 14.27 -4.96
C ILE A 259 -5.23 15.01 -5.93
N ILE A 260 -5.53 14.92 -7.22
CA ILE A 260 -4.71 15.49 -8.28
C ILE A 260 -5.63 16.27 -9.21
N ASP A 261 -5.34 17.54 -9.41
CA ASP A 261 -5.95 18.33 -10.48
C ASP A 261 -4.91 18.48 -11.59
N ALA A 262 -5.16 17.88 -12.76
CA ALA A 262 -4.23 17.86 -13.87
C ALA A 262 -4.87 18.45 -15.13
N GLU A 263 -4.12 19.31 -15.82
CA GLU A 263 -4.52 19.97 -17.05
C GLU A 263 -3.51 19.72 -18.17
N GLY A 264 -4.00 19.43 -19.37
CA GLY A 264 -3.14 19.17 -20.54
C GLY A 264 -3.88 18.47 -21.68
N PRO A 265 -3.13 17.92 -22.64
CA PRO A 265 -3.71 17.15 -23.74
C PRO A 265 -4.45 15.91 -23.25
N PRO A 266 -5.66 15.59 -23.77
CA PRO A 266 -6.41 14.41 -23.35
C PRO A 266 -5.62 13.11 -23.37
N ALA A 267 -4.80 12.87 -24.40
CA ALA A 267 -3.94 11.69 -24.50
C ALA A 267 -2.89 11.62 -23.37
N SER A 268 -2.28 12.75 -23.01
CA SER A 268 -1.34 12.83 -21.87
C SER A 268 -2.05 12.55 -20.55
N LEU A 269 -3.30 13.03 -20.37
CA LEU A 269 -4.11 12.78 -19.18
C LEU A 269 -4.55 11.31 -19.07
N ASP A 270 -4.86 10.64 -20.19
CA ASP A 270 -5.17 9.21 -20.20
C ASP A 270 -3.93 8.37 -19.84
N GLU A 271 -2.78 8.69 -20.43
CA GLU A 271 -1.49 8.05 -20.12
C GLU A 271 -1.09 8.28 -18.67
N PHE A 272 -1.27 9.49 -18.16
CA PHE A 272 -1.02 9.82 -16.76
C PHE A 272 -1.84 8.94 -15.81
N ALA A 273 -3.16 8.84 -16.04
CA ALA A 273 -4.04 8.03 -15.19
C ALA A 273 -3.66 6.53 -15.22
N ARG A 274 -3.22 6.01 -16.36
CA ARG A 274 -2.73 4.64 -16.50
C ARG A 274 -1.43 4.43 -15.71
N ARG A 275 -0.43 5.29 -15.91
CA ARG A 275 0.89 5.17 -15.28
C ARG A 275 0.86 5.42 -13.77
N LEU A 276 -0.11 6.18 -13.24
CA LEU A 276 -0.33 6.31 -11.78
C LEU A 276 -0.54 4.95 -11.10
N ARG A 277 -1.14 3.99 -11.81
CA ARG A 277 -1.36 2.62 -11.31
C ARG A 277 -0.16 1.71 -11.59
N ASP A 278 0.34 1.73 -12.84
CA ASP A 278 1.30 0.75 -13.34
C ASP A 278 2.73 1.01 -12.83
N GLU A 279 3.08 2.28 -12.55
CA GLU A 279 4.42 2.72 -12.16
C GLU A 279 4.46 3.30 -10.74
N ALA A 280 3.46 2.98 -9.92
CA ALA A 280 3.40 3.46 -8.54
C ALA A 280 4.69 3.15 -7.75
N PRO A 281 5.10 4.03 -6.82
CA PRO A 281 6.29 3.80 -6.00
C PRO A 281 6.26 2.45 -5.28
N PRO A 282 7.41 1.83 -5.00
CA PRO A 282 7.47 0.47 -4.46
C PRO A 282 6.71 0.25 -3.13
N LEU A 283 6.49 1.29 -2.34
CA LEU A 283 5.73 1.24 -1.08
C LEU A 283 4.23 1.54 -1.29
N ALA A 284 3.85 2.05 -2.46
CA ALA A 284 2.47 2.35 -2.76
C ALA A 284 1.68 1.08 -3.11
N SER A 285 0.40 1.08 -2.75
CA SER A 285 -0.57 0.08 -3.19
C SER A 285 -1.83 0.83 -3.62
N VAL A 286 -1.99 1.00 -4.93
CA VAL A 286 -3.13 1.71 -5.52
C VAL A 286 -4.31 0.77 -5.63
N THR A 287 -5.39 1.05 -4.92
CA THR A 287 -6.62 0.25 -4.94
C THR A 287 -7.64 0.78 -5.94
N ALA A 288 -7.70 2.11 -6.13
CA ALA A 288 -8.57 2.75 -7.11
C ALA A 288 -7.95 4.03 -7.67
N VAL A 289 -8.23 4.30 -8.96
CA VAL A 289 -7.94 5.57 -9.64
C VAL A 289 -9.26 6.04 -10.25
N GLU A 290 -9.85 7.08 -9.66
CA GLU A 290 -11.10 7.68 -10.09
C GLU A 290 -10.79 8.96 -10.86
N VAL A 291 -11.35 9.12 -12.07
CA VAL A 291 -11.08 10.27 -12.94
C VAL A 291 -12.38 10.99 -13.26
N CYS A 292 -12.46 12.27 -12.91
CA CYS A 292 -13.60 13.12 -13.18
C CYS A 292 -13.18 14.36 -13.98
N PRO A 293 -13.95 14.80 -15.00
CA PRO A 293 -13.69 16.06 -15.68
C PRO A 293 -13.97 17.23 -14.73
N VAL A 294 -13.12 18.26 -14.80
CA VAL A 294 -13.26 19.51 -14.03
C VAL A 294 -13.02 20.72 -14.94
N VAL A 295 -13.38 21.90 -14.45
CA VAL A 295 -13.09 23.16 -15.16
C VAL A 295 -11.61 23.47 -15.01
N SER A 296 -10.94 23.86 -16.11
CA SER A 296 -9.53 24.27 -16.07
C SER A 296 -9.33 25.48 -15.15
N THR A 297 -8.31 25.42 -14.32
CA THR A 297 -7.91 26.52 -13.42
C THR A 297 -6.91 27.47 -14.10
N GLY A 298 -6.35 27.07 -15.25
CA GLY A 298 -5.31 27.81 -15.96
C GLY A 298 -3.95 27.75 -15.27
N ALA A 299 -3.64 26.65 -14.58
CA ALA A 299 -2.35 26.42 -13.96
C ALA A 299 -1.21 26.51 -14.99
N ARG A 300 -0.06 27.03 -14.60
CA ARG A 300 1.12 27.17 -15.47
C ARG A 300 2.22 26.18 -15.16
N THR A 301 2.19 25.59 -13.98
CA THR A 301 3.18 24.61 -13.50
C THR A 301 2.46 23.52 -12.74
N PHE A 302 3.11 22.37 -12.54
CA PHE A 302 2.61 21.34 -11.64
C PHE A 302 3.22 21.53 -10.25
N THR A 303 2.39 21.52 -9.20
CA THR A 303 2.84 21.82 -7.82
C THR A 303 2.34 20.77 -6.83
N ILE A 304 3.05 20.62 -5.70
CA ILE A 304 2.54 19.85 -4.56
C ILE A 304 1.82 20.81 -3.61
N ALA A 305 0.50 20.63 -3.49
CA ALA A 305 -0.34 21.42 -2.59
C ALA A 305 -0.23 20.92 -1.14
N ALA A 306 -0.56 21.82 -0.19
CA ALA A 306 -0.73 21.45 1.20
C ALA A 306 -1.86 20.41 1.34
N SER A 307 -1.71 19.49 2.30
CA SER A 307 -2.76 18.51 2.60
C SER A 307 -4.01 19.19 3.16
N ALA A 308 -5.17 18.77 2.69
CA ALA A 308 -6.47 19.25 3.16
C ALA A 308 -7.05 18.24 4.18
N ALA A 309 -7.50 18.74 5.34
CA ALA A 309 -8.30 17.95 6.28
C ALA A 309 -9.78 18.06 5.88
N GLY A 310 -10.47 16.95 5.75
CA GLY A 310 -11.92 16.91 5.51
C GLY A 310 -12.71 17.07 6.80
N ASP A 311 -13.86 17.74 6.75
CA ASP A 311 -14.73 17.99 7.91
C ASP A 311 -15.73 16.84 8.19
N GLY A 312 -15.68 15.72 7.44
CA GLY A 312 -16.64 14.61 7.52
C GLY A 312 -16.00 13.21 7.48
N PRO A 313 -16.78 12.16 7.78
CA PRO A 313 -16.32 10.79 7.56
C PRO A 313 -16.09 10.56 6.07
N PRO A 314 -14.96 9.91 5.68
CA PRO A 314 -14.64 9.65 4.27
C PRO A 314 -15.67 8.71 3.65
N ALA A 315 -16.25 9.11 2.51
CA ALA A 315 -17.29 8.35 1.82
C ALA A 315 -16.81 7.03 1.19
N GLY A 316 -15.50 6.78 1.14
CA GLY A 316 -14.90 5.61 0.49
C GLY A 316 -13.75 4.93 1.26
N GLY A 317 -13.70 5.12 2.58
CA GLY A 317 -12.62 4.59 3.44
C GLY A 317 -11.48 5.60 3.63
N ALA A 318 -10.82 5.53 4.81
CA ALA A 318 -9.70 6.41 5.14
C ALA A 318 -8.46 6.08 4.30
N ALA A 319 -7.62 7.09 4.07
CA ALA A 319 -6.29 6.88 3.50
C ALA A 319 -5.48 5.91 4.36
N ALA A 320 -4.98 4.84 3.74
CA ALA A 320 -4.20 3.86 4.47
C ALA A 320 -2.81 4.41 4.81
N LEU A 321 -2.50 4.41 6.11
CA LEU A 321 -1.17 4.74 6.60
C LEU A 321 -0.19 3.60 6.23
N PRO A 322 1.00 3.89 5.67
CA PRO A 322 1.97 2.85 5.38
C PRO A 322 2.58 2.25 6.65
N PRO A 323 3.01 0.99 6.61
CA PRO A 323 3.73 0.35 7.70
C PRO A 323 5.14 0.89 7.83
N ASP A 324 5.76 0.62 8.99
CA ASP A 324 7.20 0.79 9.15
C ASP A 324 7.96 -0.17 8.24
N THR A 325 9.00 0.31 7.58
CA THR A 325 9.80 -0.49 6.64
C THR A 325 11.28 -0.44 6.99
N ALA A 326 12.00 -1.46 6.59
CA ALA A 326 13.43 -1.52 6.73
C ALA A 326 14.12 -0.41 5.92
N VAL A 327 15.33 -0.01 6.38
CA VAL A 327 16.18 0.93 5.65
C VAL A 327 16.51 0.39 4.25
N CYS A 328 16.41 1.23 3.23
CA CYS A 328 16.65 0.85 1.84
C CYS A 328 18.15 0.86 1.50
N ALA A 329 18.53 0.16 0.42
CA ALA A 329 19.91 0.03 -0.02
C ALA A 329 20.60 1.39 -0.29
N ASP A 330 19.86 2.37 -0.80
CA ASP A 330 20.43 3.72 -1.04
C ASP A 330 20.77 4.43 0.27
N CYS A 331 19.89 4.35 1.28
CA CYS A 331 20.18 4.92 2.60
C CYS A 331 21.32 4.16 3.30
N VAL A 332 21.44 2.84 3.11
CA VAL A 332 22.58 2.07 3.64
C VAL A 332 23.88 2.51 2.96
N ARG A 333 23.90 2.67 1.64
CA ARG A 333 25.10 3.14 0.91
C ARG A 333 25.55 4.51 1.41
N GLU A 334 24.64 5.47 1.55
CA GLU A 334 24.94 6.82 2.06
C GLU A 334 25.39 6.78 3.52
N MET A 335 24.80 5.91 4.35
CA MET A 335 25.18 5.77 5.76
C MET A 335 26.63 5.27 5.93
N PHE A 336 27.15 4.50 5.00
CA PHE A 336 28.51 3.99 5.04
C PHE A 336 29.49 4.73 4.11
N ASP A 337 29.04 5.77 3.40
CA ASP A 337 29.90 6.65 2.60
C ASP A 337 30.47 7.78 3.46
N PRO A 338 31.79 7.80 3.74
CA PRO A 338 32.40 8.88 4.54
C PRO A 338 32.26 10.28 3.92
N ALA A 339 31.96 10.38 2.60
CA ALA A 339 31.74 11.65 1.92
C ALA A 339 30.30 12.16 2.06
N ASP A 340 29.36 11.34 2.47
CA ASP A 340 27.97 11.73 2.67
C ASP A 340 27.78 12.44 4.02
N ARG A 341 27.00 13.51 4.04
CA ARG A 341 26.70 14.27 5.27
C ARG A 341 25.91 13.46 6.32
N ARG A 342 25.33 12.29 5.95
CA ARG A 342 24.66 11.34 6.82
C ARG A 342 25.51 10.11 7.11
N TYR A 343 26.81 10.20 6.87
CA TYR A 343 27.74 9.14 7.28
C TYR A 343 27.49 8.76 8.74
N ARG A 344 27.21 7.47 9.00
CA ARG A 344 26.89 6.90 10.31
C ARG A 344 25.71 7.57 11.05
N HIS A 345 24.73 8.14 10.31
CA HIS A 345 23.54 8.73 10.92
C HIS A 345 22.50 7.64 11.27
N PRO A 346 22.21 7.39 12.58
CA PRO A 346 21.37 6.28 13.03
C PRO A 346 19.88 6.43 12.71
N PHE A 347 19.47 7.57 12.14
CA PHE A 347 18.08 7.85 11.74
C PHE A 347 17.96 8.21 10.27
N ILE A 348 18.94 7.79 9.44
CA ILE A 348 18.88 8.03 8.00
C ILE A 348 17.64 7.38 7.39
N THR A 349 16.92 8.13 6.57
CA THR A 349 15.68 7.69 5.91
C THR A 349 15.43 8.48 4.63
N CYS A 350 14.51 7.98 3.80
CA CYS A 350 13.99 8.66 2.61
C CYS A 350 12.49 8.37 2.43
N THR A 351 11.92 8.71 1.27
CA THR A 351 10.52 8.41 0.97
C THR A 351 10.20 6.91 0.93
N ASN A 352 11.22 6.05 0.68
CA ASN A 352 11.06 4.62 0.44
C ASN A 352 11.38 3.73 1.66
N CYS A 353 11.77 4.30 2.82
CA CYS A 353 12.17 3.48 3.97
C CYS A 353 11.97 4.20 5.31
N GLY A 354 12.11 3.45 6.40
CA GLY A 354 12.10 3.94 7.78
C GLY A 354 10.72 3.94 8.44
N PRO A 355 10.59 4.62 9.59
CA PRO A 355 9.38 4.60 10.40
C PRO A 355 8.23 5.36 9.73
N ARG A 356 7.00 4.86 9.94
CA ARG A 356 5.75 5.43 9.46
C ARG A 356 4.65 5.29 10.53
N PHE A 357 4.15 4.06 10.73
CA PHE A 357 3.08 3.75 11.68
C PHE A 357 3.46 4.10 13.11
N THR A 358 4.65 3.73 13.54
CA THR A 358 5.11 3.93 14.92
C THR A 358 5.31 5.38 15.31
N ILE A 359 5.54 6.27 14.33
CA ILE A 359 5.74 7.72 14.57
C ILE A 359 4.52 8.57 14.21
N ALA A 360 3.52 8.05 13.50
CA ALA A 360 2.35 8.80 13.08
C ALA A 360 1.42 9.08 14.27
N VAL A 361 1.06 10.32 14.50
CA VAL A 361 0.08 10.75 15.51
C VAL A 361 -1.33 10.78 14.90
N GLY A 362 -1.43 11.16 13.63
CA GLY A 362 -2.70 11.27 12.91
C GLY A 362 -2.55 11.20 11.40
N VAL A 363 -3.66 11.36 10.71
CA VAL A 363 -3.76 11.50 9.25
C VAL A 363 -4.31 12.87 8.89
N PRO A 364 -3.93 13.48 7.74
CA PRO A 364 -3.03 12.95 6.70
C PRO A 364 -1.59 12.83 7.19
N TYR A 365 -0.79 11.92 6.57
CA TYR A 365 0.58 11.66 6.95
C TYR A 365 1.50 12.78 6.47
N ASP A 366 1.66 13.79 7.32
CA ASP A 366 2.60 14.91 7.15
C ASP A 366 3.44 15.09 8.42
N ARG A 367 4.61 15.74 8.32
CA ARG A 367 5.58 15.85 9.43
C ARG A 367 4.96 16.40 10.73
N VAL A 368 4.05 17.37 10.61
CA VAL A 368 3.32 17.95 11.75
C VAL A 368 2.43 16.93 12.49
N ASN A 369 1.99 15.88 11.81
CA ASN A 369 1.19 14.78 12.34
C ASN A 369 2.05 13.56 12.71
N THR A 370 3.34 13.75 12.96
CA THR A 370 4.28 12.70 13.39
C THR A 370 5.07 13.16 14.61
N THR A 371 5.72 12.21 15.32
CA THR A 371 6.65 12.53 16.41
C THR A 371 7.89 13.28 15.94
N MET A 372 8.12 13.38 14.62
CA MET A 372 9.20 14.20 14.03
C MET A 372 8.86 15.69 13.97
N ALA A 373 7.65 16.11 14.32
CA ALA A 373 7.27 17.52 14.41
C ALA A 373 8.14 18.33 15.38
N ALA A 374 8.64 17.68 16.44
CA ALA A 374 9.54 18.30 17.41
C ALA A 374 10.97 18.56 16.90
N PHE A 375 11.35 18.00 15.74
CA PHE A 375 12.68 18.10 15.15
C PHE A 375 12.60 19.02 13.93
N GLU A 376 12.91 20.32 14.11
CA GLU A 376 12.91 21.29 13.02
C GLU A 376 14.01 20.96 12.00
N LEU A 377 13.69 21.07 10.70
CA LEU A 377 14.67 20.81 9.65
C LEU A 377 15.75 21.87 9.61
N CYS A 378 17.02 21.46 9.62
CA CYS A 378 18.12 22.36 9.31
C CYS A 378 18.03 22.83 7.84
N PRO A 379 18.71 23.94 7.46
CA PRO A 379 18.62 24.49 6.09
C PRO A 379 18.94 23.47 4.99
N ALA A 380 19.91 22.59 5.21
CA ALA A 380 20.28 21.57 4.24
C ALA A 380 19.20 20.47 4.10
N CYS A 381 18.61 20.01 5.21
CA CYS A 381 17.49 19.06 5.16
C CYS A 381 16.22 19.70 4.59
N ALA A 382 15.97 20.98 4.85
CA ALA A 382 14.85 21.73 4.27
C ALA A 382 15.03 21.87 2.74
N ALA A 383 16.23 22.16 2.27
CA ALA A 383 16.52 22.22 0.83
C ALA A 383 16.21 20.89 0.14
N GLU A 384 16.71 19.76 0.69
CA GLU A 384 16.40 18.42 0.14
C GLU A 384 14.90 18.06 0.23
N TYR A 385 14.22 18.49 1.28
CA TYR A 385 12.80 18.26 1.49
C TYR A 385 11.91 18.98 0.46
N HIS A 386 12.36 20.14 -0.02
CA HIS A 386 11.63 20.95 -1.00
C HIS A 386 12.14 20.79 -2.45
N ASP A 387 13.21 20.06 -2.68
CA ASP A 387 13.77 19.81 -4.00
C ASP A 387 13.10 18.60 -4.69
N PRO A 388 12.31 18.81 -5.77
CA PRO A 388 11.62 17.73 -6.49
C PRO A 388 12.54 16.65 -7.07
N ASP A 389 13.79 17.00 -7.36
CA ASP A 389 14.79 16.08 -7.93
C ASP A 389 15.50 15.25 -6.85
N ASN A 390 15.25 15.54 -5.59
CA ASN A 390 15.90 14.86 -4.47
C ASN A 390 15.04 13.66 -3.99
N ARG A 391 15.66 12.50 -3.76
CA ARG A 391 14.99 11.30 -3.23
C ARG A 391 14.39 11.46 -1.82
N ARG A 392 14.66 12.59 -1.14
CA ARG A 392 14.08 12.99 0.15
C ARG A 392 12.99 14.04 0.01
N PHE A 393 12.61 14.37 -1.21
CA PHE A 393 11.51 15.28 -1.47
C PHE A 393 10.24 14.85 -0.73
N HIS A 394 9.76 15.70 0.18
CA HIS A 394 8.63 15.40 1.08
C HIS A 394 8.76 14.11 1.92
N ALA A 395 9.99 13.66 2.22
CA ALA A 395 10.21 12.55 3.15
C ALA A 395 9.99 13.04 4.60
N GLN A 396 8.80 12.74 5.16
CA GLN A 396 8.37 13.29 6.45
C GLN A 396 9.34 13.02 7.63
N PRO A 397 9.97 11.80 7.74
CA PRO A 397 10.90 11.54 8.82
C PRO A 397 12.36 11.96 8.53
N VAL A 398 12.62 12.72 7.44
CA VAL A 398 13.99 13.12 7.09
C VAL A 398 14.69 13.90 8.20
N SER A 399 15.96 13.58 8.40
CA SER A 399 16.84 14.24 9.38
C SER A 399 18.32 14.06 9.02
N CYS A 400 19.19 14.71 9.77
CA CYS A 400 20.63 14.52 9.77
C CYS A 400 21.18 14.70 11.20
N HIS A 401 22.48 14.66 11.37
CA HIS A 401 23.11 14.83 12.69
C HIS A 401 22.77 16.17 13.36
N ASP A 402 22.54 17.25 12.60
CA ASP A 402 22.27 18.60 13.14
C ASP A 402 20.81 18.79 13.57
N CYS A 403 19.86 18.09 12.95
CA CYS A 403 18.43 18.36 13.16
C CYS A 403 17.61 17.11 13.49
N GLY A 404 18.23 15.96 13.64
CA GLY A 404 17.60 14.69 13.92
C GLY A 404 17.68 14.26 15.36
N PRO A 405 17.05 13.12 15.66
CA PRO A 405 17.17 12.49 16.97
C PRO A 405 18.61 12.12 17.30
N THR A 406 18.91 12.08 18.59
CA THR A 406 20.24 11.75 19.13
C THR A 406 20.20 10.40 19.86
N LEU A 407 21.22 9.55 19.61
CA LEU A 407 21.44 8.36 20.42
C LEU A 407 22.15 8.71 21.73
N GLU A 408 21.78 8.06 22.81
CA GLU A 408 22.42 8.11 24.13
C GLU A 408 22.59 6.70 24.69
N LEU A 409 23.77 6.42 25.24
CA LEU A 409 23.99 5.26 26.09
C LEU A 409 23.81 5.67 27.55
N VAL A 410 22.94 4.94 28.25
CA VAL A 410 22.49 5.27 29.61
C VAL A 410 22.72 4.07 30.51
N THR A 411 23.18 4.33 31.72
CA THR A 411 23.35 3.34 32.79
C THR A 411 22.09 3.20 33.65
N ALA A 412 22.02 2.21 34.52
CA ALA A 412 20.85 1.89 35.34
C ALA A 412 20.42 3.04 36.28
N ASP A 413 21.32 3.92 36.67
CA ASP A 413 21.03 5.12 37.45
C ASP A 413 20.52 6.31 36.60
N GLY A 414 20.36 6.11 35.30
CA GLY A 414 19.90 7.12 34.36
C GLY A 414 20.96 8.06 33.82
N ALA A 415 22.25 7.85 34.17
CA ALA A 415 23.34 8.69 33.70
C ALA A 415 23.67 8.43 32.24
N VAL A 416 23.81 9.49 31.43
CA VAL A 416 24.24 9.42 30.03
C VAL A 416 25.75 9.31 30.01
N THR A 417 26.29 8.21 29.49
CA THR A 417 27.72 7.91 29.43
C THR A 417 28.35 8.25 28.07
N ALA A 418 27.56 8.18 26.98
CA ALA A 418 28.03 8.48 25.64
C ALA A 418 26.88 8.96 24.76
N ARG A 419 27.18 9.67 23.65
CA ARG A 419 26.20 10.19 22.66
C ARG A 419 26.63 9.93 21.23
N GLY A 420 25.66 9.85 20.32
CA GLY A 420 25.88 9.70 18.88
C GLY A 420 26.67 8.43 18.55
N ASP A 421 27.70 8.55 17.72
CA ASP A 421 28.53 7.40 17.31
C ASP A 421 29.35 6.81 18.47
N GLU A 422 29.71 7.61 19.47
CA GLU A 422 30.37 7.13 20.68
C GLU A 422 29.44 6.22 21.50
N ALA A 423 28.12 6.51 21.52
CA ALA A 423 27.13 5.65 22.18
C ALA A 423 27.05 4.28 21.48
N VAL A 424 27.12 4.25 20.14
CA VAL A 424 27.16 2.99 19.38
C VAL A 424 28.38 2.17 19.74
N ARG A 425 29.59 2.80 19.73
CA ARG A 425 30.84 2.11 20.05
C ARG A 425 30.90 1.62 21.48
N ALA A 426 30.42 2.41 22.44
CA ALA A 426 30.36 1.99 23.83
C ALA A 426 29.35 0.84 24.02
N CYS A 427 28.22 0.85 23.30
CA CYS A 427 27.27 -0.26 23.29
C CYS A 427 27.89 -1.55 22.71
N GLN A 428 28.66 -1.44 21.61
CA GLN A 428 29.39 -2.58 21.02
C GLN A 428 30.35 -3.20 22.06
N GLN A 429 31.13 -2.38 22.76
CA GLN A 429 32.05 -2.85 23.80
C GLN A 429 31.32 -3.62 24.93
N LEU A 430 30.15 -3.10 25.37
CA LEU A 430 29.33 -3.80 26.36
C LEU A 430 28.84 -5.15 25.85
N LEU A 431 28.35 -5.22 24.63
CA LEU A 431 27.88 -6.47 23.99
C LEU A 431 29.03 -7.47 23.84
N ASP A 432 30.21 -7.03 23.41
CA ASP A 432 31.42 -7.86 23.27
C ASP A 432 31.89 -8.42 24.63
N HIS A 433 31.59 -7.73 25.74
CA HIS A 433 31.89 -8.20 27.10
C HIS A 433 30.76 -9.02 27.75
N GLY A 434 29.74 -9.39 26.97
CA GLY A 434 28.62 -10.24 27.40
C GLY A 434 27.49 -9.51 28.16
N ALA A 435 27.45 -8.20 28.12
CA ALA A 435 26.35 -7.45 28.72
C ALA A 435 25.03 -7.61 27.94
N ILE A 436 23.92 -7.43 28.65
CA ILE A 436 22.58 -7.35 28.08
C ILE A 436 22.22 -5.87 27.92
N VAL A 437 22.01 -5.40 26.69
CA VAL A 437 21.68 -4.00 26.39
C VAL A 437 20.25 -3.88 25.91
N ALA A 438 19.49 -2.93 26.47
CA ALA A 438 18.17 -2.53 25.98
C ALA A 438 18.35 -1.50 24.85
N VAL A 439 18.04 -1.86 23.61
CA VAL A 439 18.21 -1.01 22.42
C VAL A 439 16.84 -0.52 21.96
N LYS A 440 16.64 0.79 21.87
CA LYS A 440 15.41 1.40 21.35
C LYS A 440 15.39 1.33 19.84
N GLY A 441 14.51 0.50 19.29
CA GLY A 441 14.30 0.31 17.86
C GLY A 441 13.23 1.24 17.27
N ILE A 442 12.58 0.78 16.17
CA ILE A 442 11.48 1.52 15.52
C ILE A 442 10.17 1.38 16.33
N GLY A 443 9.84 0.17 16.79
CA GLY A 443 8.56 -0.15 17.42
C GLY A 443 8.60 -0.29 18.95
N GLY A 444 9.76 -0.25 19.56
CA GLY A 444 9.97 -0.40 21.00
C GLY A 444 11.41 -0.77 21.34
N TYR A 445 11.64 -1.07 22.61
CA TYR A 445 12.93 -1.55 23.10
C TYR A 445 13.12 -3.04 22.81
N HIS A 446 14.35 -3.44 22.47
CA HIS A 446 14.78 -4.84 22.37
C HIS A 446 15.87 -5.10 23.40
N LEU A 447 15.84 -6.28 24.03
CA LEU A 447 16.96 -6.79 24.83
C LEU A 447 17.89 -7.54 23.88
N MET A 448 19.14 -7.10 23.80
CA MET A 448 20.18 -7.67 22.94
C MET A 448 21.37 -8.14 23.77
N CYS A 449 21.96 -9.28 23.40
CA CYS A 449 23.24 -9.78 23.87
C CYS A 449 23.88 -10.61 22.77
N ASP A 450 25.18 -10.91 22.87
CA ASP A 450 25.88 -11.82 21.95
C ASP A 450 25.25 -13.22 22.00
N ALA A 451 24.70 -13.68 20.87
CA ALA A 451 24.06 -14.98 20.77
C ALA A 451 25.02 -16.17 20.86
N ARG A 452 26.33 -15.94 20.71
CA ARG A 452 27.37 -16.96 20.85
C ARG A 452 27.88 -17.09 22.27
N ASN A 453 27.55 -16.13 23.13
CA ASN A 453 27.93 -16.15 24.55
C ASN A 453 26.84 -16.83 25.37
N ASP A 454 27.07 -18.11 25.73
CA ASP A 454 26.12 -18.93 26.48
C ASP A 454 25.78 -18.36 27.87
N ASP A 455 26.74 -17.76 28.55
CA ASP A 455 26.52 -17.10 29.84
C ASP A 455 25.59 -15.90 29.73
N ALA A 456 25.79 -15.06 28.71
CA ALA A 456 24.95 -13.92 28.44
C ALA A 456 23.50 -14.33 28.07
N VAL A 457 23.32 -15.34 27.21
CA VAL A 457 22.01 -15.87 26.84
C VAL A 457 21.29 -16.49 28.01
N THR A 458 22.01 -17.30 28.82
CA THR A 458 21.47 -17.93 30.03
C THR A 458 21.04 -16.87 31.05
N LEU A 459 21.88 -15.83 31.25
CA LEU A 459 21.56 -14.71 32.14
C LEU A 459 20.31 -13.94 31.67
N LEU A 460 20.19 -13.69 30.35
CA LEU A 460 19.00 -13.06 29.78
C LEU A 460 17.76 -13.91 30.04
N ARG A 461 17.80 -15.22 29.83
CA ARG A 461 16.69 -16.13 30.14
C ARG A 461 16.26 -16.07 31.60
N LEU A 462 17.24 -16.14 32.49
CA LEU A 462 17.00 -16.08 33.94
C LEU A 462 16.32 -14.75 34.33
N ARG A 463 16.90 -13.61 33.93
CA ARG A 463 16.37 -12.28 34.22
C ARG A 463 14.97 -12.09 33.67
N LYS A 464 14.71 -12.53 32.41
CA LYS A 464 13.42 -12.38 31.72
C LYS A 464 12.40 -13.45 32.14
N ARG A 465 12.78 -14.44 32.96
CA ARG A 465 11.93 -15.58 33.37
C ARG A 465 11.32 -16.29 32.17
N ARG A 466 12.14 -16.50 31.14
CA ARG A 466 11.61 -16.92 29.83
C ARG A 466 11.46 -18.44 29.68
N GLY A 467 11.95 -19.26 30.67
CA GLY A 467 11.91 -20.70 30.54
C GLY A 467 12.60 -21.21 29.27
N ASP A 468 12.05 -22.24 28.64
CA ASP A 468 12.57 -22.88 27.43
C ASP A 468 12.11 -22.20 26.13
N LYS A 469 11.25 -21.14 26.14
CA LYS A 469 10.75 -20.48 24.94
C LYS A 469 11.92 -19.98 24.06
N PRO A 470 12.01 -20.35 22.75
CA PRO A 470 13.09 -19.93 21.87
C PRO A 470 13.27 -18.41 21.84
N LEU A 471 14.50 -17.97 21.69
CA LEU A 471 14.88 -16.58 21.46
C LEU A 471 15.06 -16.36 19.97
N ALA A 472 14.63 -15.19 19.46
CA ALA A 472 14.96 -14.77 18.12
C ALA A 472 16.37 -14.19 18.05
N VAL A 473 17.02 -14.38 16.92
CA VAL A 473 18.35 -13.82 16.66
C VAL A 473 18.31 -12.85 15.47
N MET A 474 19.10 -11.79 15.58
CA MET A 474 19.40 -10.89 14.48
C MET A 474 20.80 -11.24 13.96
N VAL A 475 20.92 -11.54 12.68
CA VAL A 475 22.19 -11.84 12.02
C VAL A 475 22.63 -10.68 11.16
N ALA A 476 23.93 -10.40 11.10
CA ALA A 476 24.47 -9.25 10.35
C ALA A 476 24.07 -9.30 8.87
N ASP A 477 24.15 -10.48 8.25
CA ASP A 477 23.73 -10.75 6.87
C ASP A 477 23.36 -12.23 6.67
N LEU A 478 22.95 -12.59 5.43
CA LEU A 478 22.55 -13.96 5.11
C LEU A 478 23.71 -14.97 5.10
N GLY A 479 24.96 -14.51 4.95
CA GLY A 479 26.13 -15.38 4.95
C GLY A 479 26.38 -16.03 6.31
N VAL A 480 25.95 -15.38 7.37
CA VAL A 480 26.03 -15.90 8.76
C VAL A 480 25.19 -17.16 8.95
N LEU A 481 24.16 -17.36 8.13
CA LEU A 481 23.26 -18.52 8.23
C LEU A 481 23.89 -19.83 7.72
N ASP A 482 24.99 -19.74 6.96
CA ASP A 482 25.63 -20.93 6.39
C ASP A 482 26.07 -21.89 7.50
N GLY A 483 25.42 -23.06 7.51
CA GLY A 483 25.68 -24.12 8.47
C GLY A 483 24.92 -24.04 9.80
N VAL A 484 24.01 -23.12 9.98
CA VAL A 484 23.08 -23.02 11.12
C VAL A 484 21.67 -23.36 10.71
N ALA A 485 21.23 -22.73 9.63
CA ALA A 485 19.96 -22.94 8.96
C ALA A 485 20.22 -22.90 7.45
N GLU A 486 19.48 -23.70 6.70
CA GLU A 486 19.54 -23.68 5.22
C GLU A 486 18.25 -23.12 4.68
N PRO A 487 18.07 -21.78 4.68
CA PRO A 487 16.84 -21.20 4.19
C PRO A 487 16.68 -21.44 2.69
N ASN A 488 15.50 -21.92 2.28
CA ASN A 488 15.13 -22.07 0.88
C ASN A 488 14.95 -20.70 0.20
N GLY A 489 14.66 -20.67 -1.11
CA GLY A 489 14.52 -19.43 -1.87
C GLY A 489 13.40 -18.52 -1.35
N ALA A 490 12.26 -19.09 -0.92
CA ALA A 490 11.13 -18.33 -0.39
C ALA A 490 11.45 -17.74 1.01
N GLU A 491 12.11 -18.51 1.88
CA GLU A 491 12.57 -18.03 3.19
C GLU A 491 13.61 -16.92 3.07
N ARG A 492 14.58 -17.05 2.12
CA ARG A 492 15.55 -15.98 1.80
C ARG A 492 14.82 -14.73 1.31
N GLY A 493 13.82 -14.88 0.43
CA GLY A 493 12.95 -13.79 -0.04
C GLY A 493 12.23 -13.10 1.11
N ALA A 494 11.67 -13.85 2.04
CA ALA A 494 10.99 -13.35 3.22
C ALA A 494 11.92 -12.58 4.16
N LEU A 495 13.15 -13.08 4.43
CA LEU A 495 14.16 -12.37 5.20
C LEU A 495 14.59 -11.05 4.56
N LEU A 496 14.70 -11.02 3.24
CA LEU A 496 15.09 -9.83 2.46
C LEU A 496 13.94 -8.86 2.20
N ALA A 497 12.70 -9.27 2.44
CA ALA A 497 11.53 -8.42 2.24
C ALA A 497 11.64 -7.13 3.05
N ARG A 498 11.01 -6.06 2.56
CA ARG A 498 11.05 -4.73 3.21
C ARG A 498 10.50 -4.72 4.65
N GLN A 499 9.69 -5.70 4.99
CA GLN A 499 9.13 -5.89 6.32
C GLN A 499 10.19 -6.39 7.31
N ARG A 500 11.22 -7.13 6.83
CA ARG A 500 12.25 -7.74 7.67
C ARG A 500 11.65 -8.46 8.88
N PRO A 501 10.76 -9.45 8.69
CA PRO A 501 10.16 -10.19 9.80
C PRO A 501 11.16 -11.11 10.48
N ILE A 502 10.77 -11.62 11.64
CA ILE A 502 11.36 -12.83 12.18
C ILE A 502 10.83 -14.01 11.36
N VAL A 503 11.72 -14.73 10.69
CA VAL A 503 11.40 -15.96 9.93
C VAL A 503 11.80 -17.16 10.76
N LEU A 504 10.87 -18.08 10.98
CA LEU A 504 11.15 -19.35 11.63
C LEU A 504 11.84 -20.27 10.63
N LEU A 505 13.12 -20.57 10.88
CA LEU A 505 13.96 -21.40 10.01
C LEU A 505 14.28 -22.73 10.68
N ARG A 506 14.26 -23.80 9.90
CA ARG A 506 14.67 -25.12 10.38
C ARG A 506 16.17 -25.13 10.69
N ARG A 507 16.52 -25.61 11.87
CA ARG A 507 17.90 -25.80 12.28
C ARG A 507 18.53 -26.98 11.52
N VAL A 508 19.80 -26.85 11.15
CA VAL A 508 20.57 -27.96 10.59
C VAL A 508 21.01 -28.89 11.74
N ASP A 509 20.61 -30.16 11.64
CA ASP A 509 21.11 -31.19 12.58
C ASP A 509 22.57 -31.51 12.26
N ARG A 510 23.45 -31.19 13.19
CA ARG A 510 24.88 -31.44 13.10
C ARG A 510 25.39 -32.50 14.10
N SER A 511 24.49 -33.39 14.57
CA SER A 511 24.91 -34.52 15.42
C SER A 511 25.95 -35.33 14.66
N GLY A 512 27.24 -35.16 15.06
CA GLY A 512 28.38 -35.86 14.47
C GLY A 512 29.44 -35.04 13.71
N ARG A 513 29.31 -33.70 13.61
CA ARG A 513 30.37 -32.82 13.09
C ARG A 513 31.13 -32.11 14.22
N ALA A 514 32.46 -32.12 14.16
CA ALA A 514 33.34 -31.59 15.19
C ALA A 514 33.35 -30.06 15.33
N ASP A 515 32.71 -29.34 14.41
CA ASP A 515 32.60 -27.89 14.45
C ASP A 515 31.29 -27.48 15.15
N SER A 516 31.40 -26.86 16.31
CA SER A 516 30.32 -26.42 17.18
C SER A 516 29.22 -25.63 16.47
N PRO A 517 27.95 -25.67 16.97
CA PRO A 517 26.92 -24.79 16.51
C PRO A 517 27.38 -23.34 16.65
N ILE A 518 26.95 -22.49 15.72
CA ILE A 518 27.31 -21.07 15.69
C ILE A 518 26.77 -20.34 16.92
N TRP A 519 25.71 -20.86 17.55
CA TRP A 519 25.17 -20.39 18.83
C TRP A 519 24.79 -21.54 19.77
N PRO A 520 24.79 -21.29 21.07
CA PRO A 520 24.56 -22.33 22.10
C PRO A 520 23.11 -22.82 22.06
N GLU A 521 22.91 -24.00 22.68
CA GLU A 521 21.57 -24.60 22.84
C GLU A 521 20.63 -23.69 23.62
N SER A 522 21.14 -22.85 24.49
CA SER A 522 20.39 -21.84 25.25
C SER A 522 19.61 -20.86 24.38
N VAL A 523 19.93 -20.65 23.07
CA VAL A 523 19.18 -19.78 22.16
C VAL A 523 17.84 -20.39 21.76
N ALA A 524 17.80 -21.64 21.32
CA ALA A 524 16.63 -22.28 20.76
C ALA A 524 16.08 -23.48 21.55
N GLY A 525 16.82 -23.98 22.56
CA GLY A 525 16.45 -25.15 23.36
C GLY A 525 16.22 -26.39 22.48
N ARG A 526 15.13 -27.11 22.75
CA ARG A 526 14.74 -28.32 21.99
C ARG A 526 13.94 -28.06 20.72
N ALA A 527 13.66 -26.78 20.38
CA ALA A 527 12.92 -26.47 19.16
C ALA A 527 13.72 -26.85 17.91
N SER A 528 13.02 -27.38 16.90
CA SER A 528 13.62 -27.68 15.58
C SER A 528 13.81 -26.43 14.71
N GLU A 529 13.23 -25.31 15.12
CA GLU A 529 13.28 -24.03 14.42
C GLU A 529 13.89 -22.94 15.30
N VAL A 530 14.50 -21.96 14.66
CA VAL A 530 14.99 -20.73 15.27
C VAL A 530 14.41 -19.53 14.54
N GLY A 531 13.99 -18.52 15.29
CA GLY A 531 13.54 -17.25 14.71
C GLY A 531 14.75 -16.40 14.31
N VAL A 532 14.86 -16.09 13.02
CA VAL A 532 15.95 -15.27 12.46
C VAL A 532 15.40 -14.01 11.84
N MET A 533 16.06 -12.88 12.08
CA MET A 533 15.77 -11.62 11.40
C MET A 533 17.06 -10.95 10.91
N LEU A 534 16.92 -10.04 9.94
CA LEU A 534 17.99 -9.17 9.48
C LEU A 534 17.83 -7.75 10.06
N PRO A 535 18.91 -6.95 10.14
CA PRO A 535 18.86 -5.56 10.53
C PRO A 535 17.84 -4.78 9.69
N TYR A 536 16.94 -4.04 10.33
CA TYR A 536 15.91 -3.26 9.66
C TYR A 536 15.96 -1.77 10.00
N ALA A 537 16.60 -1.39 11.11
CA ALA A 537 16.85 -0.01 11.46
C ALA A 537 18.33 0.36 11.22
N PRO A 538 18.66 1.61 10.88
CA PRO A 538 20.04 2.04 10.71
C PRO A 538 20.91 1.76 11.95
N VAL A 539 20.36 1.93 13.14
CA VAL A 539 21.06 1.64 14.40
C VAL A 539 21.53 0.19 14.49
N HIS A 540 20.76 -0.78 13.98
CA HIS A 540 21.14 -2.19 13.98
C HIS A 540 22.34 -2.44 13.08
N LEU A 541 22.40 -1.82 11.89
CA LEU A 541 23.52 -1.93 10.98
C LEU A 541 24.79 -1.30 11.57
N LEU A 542 24.63 -0.16 12.25
CA LEU A 542 25.75 0.50 12.94
C LEU A 542 26.26 -0.32 14.12
N LEU A 543 25.40 -1.06 14.82
CA LEU A 543 25.82 -1.97 15.89
C LEU A 543 26.67 -3.13 15.34
N PHE A 544 26.33 -3.70 14.18
CA PHE A 544 27.15 -4.76 13.57
C PHE A 544 28.46 -4.24 12.95
N ASP A 545 28.54 -2.94 12.61
CA ASP A 545 29.74 -2.33 12.02
C ASP A 545 30.81 -2.08 13.08
N GLY A 546 31.61 -3.10 13.39
CA GLY A 546 32.67 -3.08 14.38
C GLY A 546 32.42 -3.90 15.63
N LEU A 547 31.29 -4.64 15.71
CA LEU A 547 31.02 -5.61 16.77
C LEU A 547 31.85 -6.89 16.54
N GLY A 548 32.30 -7.53 17.63
CA GLY A 548 33.07 -8.76 17.57
C GLY A 548 32.26 -10.01 17.21
N THR A 549 30.94 -9.92 17.23
CA THR A 549 30.01 -10.99 16.84
C THR A 549 29.14 -10.54 15.66
N ASP A 550 28.72 -11.49 14.84
CA ASP A 550 27.80 -11.30 13.70
C ASP A 550 26.35 -11.77 13.99
N VAL A 551 26.09 -12.18 15.24
CA VAL A 551 24.78 -12.67 15.69
C VAL A 551 24.44 -12.11 17.07
N LEU A 552 23.33 -11.41 17.17
CA LEU A 552 22.79 -10.95 18.45
C LEU A 552 21.46 -11.67 18.75
N VAL A 553 21.25 -12.07 19.99
CA VAL A 553 19.90 -12.29 20.49
C VAL A 553 19.16 -10.97 20.37
N CYS A 554 17.93 -11.00 19.85
CA CYS A 554 17.06 -9.84 19.76
C CYS A 554 15.65 -10.24 20.20
N THR A 555 15.30 -9.90 21.42
CA THR A 555 13.98 -10.20 21.99
C THR A 555 13.31 -8.92 22.46
N SER A 556 11.94 -8.88 22.46
CA SER A 556 11.18 -7.71 22.91
C SER A 556 11.59 -7.23 24.30
N GLY A 557 11.76 -5.93 24.48
CA GLY A 557 12.05 -5.28 25.75
C GLY A 557 10.77 -5.18 26.59
N ASN A 558 10.42 -6.25 27.28
CA ASN A 558 9.27 -6.36 28.17
C ASN A 558 9.52 -7.43 29.23
N VAL A 559 8.79 -7.42 30.33
CA VAL A 559 8.59 -8.59 31.16
C VAL A 559 7.70 -9.57 30.41
N ALA A 560 7.75 -10.88 30.72
CA ALA A 560 6.97 -11.88 29.98
C ALA A 560 5.48 -11.48 29.89
N ASP A 561 4.91 -11.68 28.70
CA ASP A 561 3.49 -11.49 28.36
C ASP A 561 2.95 -10.04 28.45
N GLU A 562 3.80 -9.05 28.71
CA GLU A 562 3.49 -7.63 28.63
C GLU A 562 3.77 -7.03 27.23
N PRO A 563 3.18 -5.86 26.87
CA PRO A 563 3.54 -5.14 25.65
C PRO A 563 4.98 -4.63 25.68
N ILE A 564 5.57 -4.50 24.48
CA ILE A 564 6.93 -3.95 24.30
C ILE A 564 7.00 -2.52 24.86
N VAL A 565 8.04 -2.22 25.63
CA VAL A 565 8.26 -0.90 26.25
C VAL A 565 8.70 0.11 25.16
N VAL A 566 8.12 1.32 25.21
CA VAL A 566 8.42 2.42 24.24
C VAL A 566 8.88 3.70 24.90
N ASP A 567 8.46 3.95 26.14
CA ASP A 567 8.84 5.13 26.94
C ASP A 567 10.18 4.93 27.62
N ASP A 568 11.02 5.98 27.64
CA ASP A 568 12.39 5.89 28.15
C ASP A 568 12.43 5.80 29.70
N THR A 569 11.47 6.42 30.38
CA THR A 569 11.34 6.33 31.85
C THR A 569 10.84 4.95 32.27
N ASP A 570 9.85 4.43 31.54
CA ASP A 570 9.37 3.08 31.73
C ASP A 570 10.46 2.04 31.46
N ALA A 571 11.29 2.26 30.43
CA ALA A 571 12.40 1.37 30.10
C ALA A 571 13.41 1.28 31.24
N LEU A 572 13.79 2.39 31.86
CA LEU A 572 14.69 2.40 33.00
C LEU A 572 14.08 1.68 34.23
N SER A 573 12.79 1.86 34.48
CA SER A 573 12.11 1.26 35.63
C SER A 573 11.78 -0.21 35.43
N ARG A 574 11.13 -0.59 34.31
CA ARG A 574 10.62 -1.93 34.05
C ARG A 574 11.70 -2.90 33.53
N LEU A 575 12.68 -2.39 32.77
CA LEU A 575 13.78 -3.20 32.26
C LEU A 575 15.04 -3.11 33.14
N GLY A 576 14.97 -2.39 34.27
CA GLY A 576 16.12 -2.19 35.17
C GLY A 576 16.73 -3.47 35.78
N THR A 577 15.93 -4.55 35.88
CA THR A 577 16.40 -5.86 36.32
C THR A 577 16.81 -6.77 35.15
N LEU A 578 16.53 -6.37 33.91
CA LEU A 578 16.73 -7.16 32.69
C LEU A 578 17.98 -6.75 31.93
N ALA A 579 18.28 -5.47 31.86
CA ALA A 579 19.37 -4.88 31.08
C ALA A 579 20.46 -4.28 31.97
N ASP A 580 21.68 -4.24 31.46
CA ASP A 580 22.85 -3.63 32.10
C ASP A 580 23.06 -2.17 31.63
N ALA A 581 22.57 -1.83 30.43
CA ALA A 581 22.61 -0.50 29.84
C ALA A 581 21.47 -0.30 28.81
N TRP A 582 21.19 0.97 28.46
CA TRP A 582 20.15 1.36 27.50
C TRP A 582 20.74 2.21 26.40
N LEU A 583 20.69 1.75 25.15
CA LEU A 583 20.92 2.55 23.97
C LEU A 583 19.59 3.13 23.53
N ARG A 584 19.31 4.37 23.92
CA ARG A 584 18.06 5.07 23.68
C ARG A 584 18.19 6.23 22.71
N HIS A 585 17.08 6.80 22.28
CA HIS A 585 17.02 8.02 21.48
C HIS A 585 15.81 8.86 21.88
N ASP A 586 15.88 10.16 21.64
CA ASP A 586 14.87 11.16 22.02
C ASP A 586 13.68 11.25 21.04
N ARG A 587 13.66 10.48 19.91
CA ARG A 587 12.46 10.37 19.08
C ARG A 587 11.40 9.50 19.80
N PRO A 588 10.21 10.07 20.12
CA PRO A 588 9.16 9.29 20.74
C PRO A 588 8.59 8.22 19.79
N ILE A 589 8.24 7.06 20.33
CA ILE A 589 7.46 6.03 19.65
C ILE A 589 6.01 6.24 20.07
N HIS A 590 5.15 6.64 19.13
CA HIS A 590 3.73 6.93 19.44
C HIS A 590 2.89 5.65 19.58
N ARG A 591 3.20 4.63 18.76
CA ARG A 591 2.52 3.34 18.80
C ARG A 591 3.52 2.21 19.01
N PRO A 592 3.39 1.43 20.10
CA PRO A 592 4.20 0.24 20.29
C PRO A 592 3.90 -0.76 19.16
N CYS A 593 4.92 -1.43 18.65
CA CYS A 593 4.76 -2.39 17.57
C CYS A 593 5.86 -3.46 17.63
N ASP A 594 5.48 -4.67 18.04
CA ASP A 594 6.37 -5.84 18.05
C ASP A 594 6.80 -6.25 16.65
N ASP A 595 7.86 -7.04 16.56
CA ASP A 595 8.27 -7.65 15.30
C ASP A 595 7.28 -8.73 14.85
N SER A 596 6.97 -8.74 13.57
CA SER A 596 6.19 -9.81 12.96
C SER A 596 6.96 -11.12 12.93
N VAL A 597 6.26 -12.23 13.10
CA VAL A 597 6.82 -13.59 13.04
C VAL A 597 6.08 -14.35 11.94
N ILE A 598 6.83 -14.96 11.03
CA ILE A 598 6.28 -15.76 9.95
C ILE A 598 7.00 -17.10 9.84
N ARG A 599 6.32 -18.06 9.24
CA ARG A 599 6.87 -19.32 8.74
C ARG A 599 6.60 -19.40 7.24
N VAL A 600 7.48 -20.06 6.50
CA VAL A 600 7.26 -20.36 5.08
C VAL A 600 6.97 -21.85 4.94
N VAL A 601 5.81 -22.17 4.37
CA VAL A 601 5.35 -23.55 4.11
C VAL A 601 5.01 -23.62 2.62
N THR A 602 5.98 -24.06 1.81
CA THR A 602 5.90 -23.99 0.33
C THR A 602 4.86 -24.91 -0.28
N GLU A 603 4.45 -25.93 0.44
CA GLU A 603 3.48 -26.94 0.03
C GLU A 603 2.02 -26.49 0.21
N THR A 604 1.81 -25.34 0.85
CA THR A 604 0.47 -24.78 1.04
C THR A 604 0.08 -23.82 -0.09
N PRO A 605 -1.24 -23.67 -0.40
CA PRO A 605 -1.69 -22.73 -1.40
C PRO A 605 -1.32 -21.26 -1.11
N GLY A 606 -0.97 -20.50 -2.15
CA GLY A 606 -0.59 -19.09 -2.04
C GLY A 606 0.90 -18.88 -2.24
N ASP A 607 1.47 -17.92 -1.55
CA ASP A 607 2.91 -17.58 -1.57
C ASP A 607 3.74 -18.36 -0.53
N GLY A 608 3.10 -19.29 0.17
CA GLY A 608 3.70 -20.11 1.21
C GLY A 608 3.96 -19.37 2.53
N VAL A 609 3.64 -18.09 2.65
CA VAL A 609 3.82 -17.34 3.90
C VAL A 609 2.69 -17.65 4.87
N MET A 610 3.04 -18.13 6.07
CA MET A 610 2.14 -18.36 7.18
C MET A 610 2.47 -17.38 8.32
N PRO A 611 1.64 -16.36 8.57
CA PRO A 611 1.84 -15.46 9.70
C PRO A 611 1.61 -16.20 11.04
N VAL A 612 2.56 -16.06 11.96
CA VAL A 612 2.44 -16.49 13.36
C VAL A 612 2.05 -15.29 14.23
N ARG A 613 2.62 -14.12 13.90
CA ARG A 613 2.31 -12.82 14.49
C ARG A 613 2.33 -11.77 13.39
N ARG A 614 1.22 -11.00 13.23
CA ARG A 614 1.14 -9.89 12.30
C ARG A 614 1.29 -8.57 13.07
N SER A 615 2.41 -7.85 12.84
CA SER A 615 2.75 -6.61 13.56
C SER A 615 3.60 -5.71 12.65
N ARG A 616 4.80 -5.28 13.05
CA ARG A 616 5.68 -4.38 12.30
C ARG A 616 5.89 -4.84 10.85
N GLY A 617 5.79 -3.91 9.92
CA GLY A 617 5.94 -4.15 8.49
C GLY A 617 4.66 -4.55 7.76
N TRP A 618 3.62 -4.97 8.49
CA TRP A 618 2.28 -5.26 7.94
C TRP A 618 1.20 -4.33 8.47
N VAL A 619 1.25 -3.97 9.77
CA VAL A 619 0.28 -3.05 10.38
C VAL A 619 0.68 -1.61 10.05
N PRO A 620 -0.29 -0.76 9.66
CA PRO A 620 -1.74 -0.91 9.65
C PRO A 620 -2.33 -1.19 8.25
N LEU A 621 -1.60 -1.90 7.37
CA LEU A 621 -2.13 -2.20 6.04
C LEU A 621 -3.47 -2.93 6.15
N PRO A 622 -4.51 -2.48 5.43
CA PRO A 622 -5.78 -3.19 5.43
C PRO A 622 -5.68 -4.53 4.70
N VAL A 623 -6.52 -5.46 5.12
CA VAL A 623 -6.83 -6.69 4.39
C VAL A 623 -8.03 -6.41 3.49
N ASP A 624 -7.90 -6.66 2.19
CA ASP A 624 -9.03 -6.61 1.27
C ASP A 624 -9.85 -7.89 1.43
N ILE A 625 -11.03 -7.76 2.01
CA ILE A 625 -11.95 -8.86 2.31
C ILE A 625 -12.94 -9.17 1.17
N GLY A 626 -12.81 -8.51 0.01
CA GLY A 626 -13.74 -8.66 -1.11
C GLY A 626 -15.06 -7.91 -0.92
N THR A 627 -16.03 -8.27 -1.72
CA THR A 627 -17.41 -7.76 -1.65
C THR A 627 -18.28 -8.75 -0.90
N TRP A 628 -19.33 -8.25 -0.28
CA TRP A 628 -20.44 -9.04 0.25
C TRP A 628 -21.55 -9.10 -0.80
N PRO A 629 -22.29 -10.23 -0.95
CA PRO A 629 -23.37 -10.31 -1.94
C PRO A 629 -24.36 -9.16 -1.82
N GLY A 630 -24.34 -8.26 -2.80
CA GLY A 630 -25.30 -7.17 -2.95
C GLY A 630 -25.18 -5.97 -2.00
N GLN A 631 -24.24 -5.94 -1.05
CA GLN A 631 -24.09 -4.84 -0.09
C GLN A 631 -22.64 -4.68 0.38
N GLU A 632 -22.26 -3.46 0.79
CA GLU A 632 -21.02 -3.22 1.55
C GLU A 632 -21.23 -3.61 3.01
N LEU A 633 -20.23 -4.26 3.61
CA LEU A 633 -20.26 -4.53 5.05
C LEU A 633 -20.32 -3.22 5.83
N PRO A 634 -21.17 -3.15 6.89
CA PRO A 634 -21.21 -1.99 7.77
C PRO A 634 -19.87 -1.80 8.50
N GLY A 635 -19.65 -0.61 9.04
CA GLY A 635 -18.54 -0.39 9.97
C GLY A 635 -18.69 -1.28 11.20
N VAL A 636 -17.73 -2.18 11.44
CA VAL A 636 -17.70 -3.07 12.60
C VAL A 636 -16.42 -2.84 13.38
N LEU A 637 -16.49 -2.83 14.71
CA LEU A 637 -15.34 -2.95 15.60
C LEU A 637 -15.36 -4.34 16.24
N ALA A 638 -14.31 -5.16 16.06
CA ALA A 638 -14.16 -6.47 16.68
C ALA A 638 -12.98 -6.50 17.66
N LEU A 639 -13.18 -7.15 18.81
CA LEU A 639 -12.24 -7.12 19.94
C LEU A 639 -11.31 -8.33 20.04
N GLY A 640 -11.46 -9.36 19.20
CA GLY A 640 -10.65 -10.59 19.23
C GLY A 640 -10.89 -11.47 20.46
N GLY A 641 -9.95 -12.37 20.73
CA GLY A 641 -9.86 -13.19 21.93
C GLY A 641 -9.08 -12.49 23.05
N ASP A 642 -8.85 -13.17 24.18
CA ASP A 642 -8.00 -12.66 25.26
C ASP A 642 -6.51 -12.99 25.01
N LEU A 643 -6.21 -14.17 24.46
CA LEU A 643 -4.84 -14.55 24.09
C LEU A 643 -4.48 -13.99 22.71
N LYS A 644 -3.21 -13.56 22.55
CA LYS A 644 -2.70 -12.98 21.29
C LYS A 644 -3.63 -11.90 20.70
N ASN A 645 -4.20 -11.09 21.58
CA ASN A 645 -5.23 -10.13 21.23
C ASN A 645 -4.83 -9.20 20.07
N VAL A 646 -5.80 -8.98 19.19
CA VAL A 646 -5.78 -8.02 18.08
C VAL A 646 -7.19 -7.47 17.96
N VAL A 647 -7.32 -6.17 17.74
CA VAL A 647 -8.60 -5.55 17.39
C VAL A 647 -8.71 -5.30 15.90
N CYS A 648 -9.93 -5.35 15.36
CA CYS A 648 -10.19 -5.14 13.93
C CYS A 648 -11.30 -4.12 13.72
N VAL A 649 -11.14 -3.26 12.69
CA VAL A 649 -12.19 -2.33 12.23
C VAL A 649 -12.43 -2.60 10.75
N THR A 650 -13.69 -2.70 10.33
CA THR A 650 -14.05 -2.89 8.92
C THR A 650 -14.81 -1.70 8.36
N ALA A 651 -14.62 -1.40 7.08
CA ALA A 651 -15.44 -0.49 6.30
C ALA A 651 -15.44 -0.91 4.83
N GLY A 652 -16.61 -1.20 4.28
CA GLY A 652 -16.75 -1.68 2.91
C GLY A 652 -15.94 -2.96 2.68
N ARG A 653 -14.99 -2.90 1.75
CA ARG A 653 -14.12 -4.05 1.39
C ARG A 653 -12.84 -4.16 2.20
N GLN A 654 -12.61 -3.30 3.18
CA GLN A 654 -11.34 -3.24 3.90
C GLN A 654 -11.51 -3.56 5.38
N ALA A 655 -10.53 -4.31 5.91
CA ALA A 655 -10.40 -4.60 7.32
C ALA A 655 -9.02 -4.17 7.83
N TRP A 656 -8.98 -3.30 8.83
CA TRP A 656 -7.75 -2.87 9.49
C TRP A 656 -7.60 -3.60 10.82
N LEU A 657 -6.49 -4.31 10.96
CA LEU A 657 -6.13 -4.98 12.21
C LEU A 657 -5.07 -4.15 12.94
N SER A 658 -5.17 -4.12 14.27
CA SER A 658 -4.11 -3.55 15.12
C SER A 658 -2.84 -4.41 15.08
N GLN A 659 -1.77 -3.90 15.67
CA GLN A 659 -0.62 -4.71 16.05
C GLN A 659 -1.03 -5.76 17.09
N HIS A 660 -0.19 -6.76 17.27
CA HIS A 660 -0.32 -7.72 18.38
C HIS A 660 -0.27 -7.01 19.74
N LEU A 661 -1.23 -7.28 20.61
CA LEU A 661 -1.42 -6.60 21.91
C LEU A 661 -1.05 -7.50 23.10
N GLY A 662 -0.87 -8.79 22.87
CA GLY A 662 -0.51 -9.76 23.89
C GLY A 662 -1.72 -10.37 24.59
N ASP A 663 -1.52 -10.85 25.82
CA ASP A 663 -2.55 -11.46 26.65
C ASP A 663 -3.25 -10.41 27.52
N LEU A 664 -4.57 -10.29 27.38
CA LEU A 664 -5.38 -9.30 28.12
C LEU A 664 -5.51 -9.60 29.62
N GLY A 665 -5.09 -10.76 30.08
CA GLY A 665 -4.95 -11.08 31.49
C GLY A 665 -4.02 -10.10 32.22
N GLU A 666 -3.04 -9.54 31.51
CA GLU A 666 -2.13 -8.53 32.02
C GLU A 666 -2.73 -7.12 31.89
N LEU A 667 -2.67 -6.33 32.97
CA LEU A 667 -3.23 -4.98 33.01
C LEU A 667 -2.66 -4.07 31.92
N SER A 668 -1.38 -4.17 31.65
CA SER A 668 -0.70 -3.38 30.63
C SER A 668 -1.20 -3.73 29.21
N SER A 669 -1.46 -5.00 28.92
CA SER A 669 -2.03 -5.47 27.66
C SER A 669 -3.49 -5.01 27.50
N TYR A 670 -4.27 -5.05 28.58
CA TYR A 670 -5.64 -4.53 28.56
C TYR A 670 -5.69 -3.01 28.27
N GLN A 671 -4.79 -2.23 28.88
CA GLN A 671 -4.66 -0.79 28.61
C GLN A 671 -4.19 -0.54 27.17
N ALA A 672 -3.26 -1.36 26.64
CA ALA A 672 -2.82 -1.29 25.26
C ALA A 672 -3.98 -1.58 24.29
N ALA A 673 -4.87 -2.53 24.61
CA ALA A 673 -6.07 -2.80 23.81
C ALA A 673 -7.05 -1.62 23.80
N GLN A 674 -7.28 -0.98 24.95
CA GLN A 674 -8.08 0.25 25.03
C GLN A 674 -7.50 1.37 24.14
N ALA A 675 -6.19 1.58 24.20
CA ALA A 675 -5.51 2.58 23.37
C ALA A 675 -5.57 2.21 21.89
N ALA A 676 -5.39 0.92 21.53
CA ALA A 676 -5.44 0.45 20.17
C ALA A 676 -6.83 0.65 19.52
N VAL A 677 -7.92 0.42 20.26
CA VAL A 677 -9.29 0.72 19.80
C VAL A 677 -9.41 2.19 19.42
N GLN A 678 -9.01 3.10 20.32
CA GLN A 678 -9.09 4.55 20.08
C GLN A 678 -8.22 4.97 18.89
N GLN A 679 -6.98 4.47 18.83
CA GLN A 679 -6.03 4.79 17.76
C GLN A 679 -6.51 4.28 16.41
N LEU A 680 -7.06 3.05 16.36
CA LEU A 680 -7.52 2.46 15.10
C LEU A 680 -8.75 3.19 14.56
N LEU A 681 -9.70 3.55 15.42
CA LEU A 681 -10.87 4.35 15.06
C LEU A 681 -10.48 5.76 14.59
N ALA A 682 -9.53 6.40 15.27
CA ALA A 682 -9.02 7.72 14.86
C ALA A 682 -8.28 7.65 13.51
N LEU A 683 -7.51 6.59 13.29
CA LEU A 683 -6.75 6.38 12.05
C LEU A 683 -7.67 6.10 10.86
N THR A 684 -8.67 5.22 11.05
CA THR A 684 -9.60 4.81 9.98
C THR A 684 -10.78 5.76 9.84
N ARG A 685 -11.06 6.60 10.84
CA ARG A 685 -12.25 7.45 10.94
C ARG A 685 -13.57 6.70 10.78
N VAL A 686 -13.54 5.39 10.92
CA VAL A 686 -14.74 4.56 10.86
C VAL A 686 -15.58 4.81 12.10
N ARG A 687 -16.89 4.96 11.91
CA ARG A 687 -17.89 4.95 12.97
C ARG A 687 -18.55 3.59 12.97
N PRO A 688 -18.22 2.71 13.90
CA PRO A 688 -18.82 1.37 13.95
C PRO A 688 -20.32 1.46 14.18
N SER A 689 -21.08 0.65 13.42
CA SER A 689 -22.52 0.45 13.61
C SER A 689 -22.81 -0.67 14.61
N VAL A 690 -21.82 -1.54 14.84
CA VAL A 690 -21.89 -2.71 15.72
C VAL A 690 -20.52 -3.05 16.28
N VAL A 691 -20.49 -3.59 17.49
CA VAL A 691 -19.27 -4.14 18.11
C VAL A 691 -19.38 -5.66 18.15
N ALA A 692 -18.35 -6.36 17.64
CA ALA A 692 -18.24 -7.81 17.70
C ALA A 692 -17.33 -8.23 18.88
N ILE A 693 -17.75 -9.25 19.59
CA ILE A 693 -17.00 -9.85 20.70
C ILE A 693 -17.01 -11.37 20.57
N ASP A 694 -16.09 -12.05 21.26
CA ASP A 694 -16.16 -13.49 21.42
C ASP A 694 -17.39 -13.93 22.23
N ALA A 695 -17.92 -15.10 21.92
CA ALA A 695 -19.04 -15.68 22.68
C ALA A 695 -18.64 -16.12 24.09
N HIS A 696 -17.36 -16.18 24.44
CA HIS A 696 -16.89 -16.58 25.76
C HIS A 696 -17.30 -15.54 26.82
N PRO A 697 -18.06 -15.93 27.86
CA PRO A 697 -18.67 -14.99 28.80
C PRO A 697 -17.64 -14.30 29.71
N GLY A 698 -16.50 -14.93 29.97
CA GLY A 698 -15.47 -14.45 30.90
C GLY A 698 -14.36 -13.62 30.26
N TYR A 699 -14.32 -13.47 28.91
CA TYR A 699 -13.23 -12.75 28.26
C TYR A 699 -13.21 -11.25 28.57
N LEU A 700 -12.03 -10.72 28.84
CA LEU A 700 -11.79 -9.30 29.08
C LEU A 700 -11.98 -8.48 27.81
N SER A 701 -11.65 -9.03 26.63
CA SER A 701 -11.97 -8.45 25.32
C SER A 701 -13.48 -8.24 25.16
N GLY A 702 -14.30 -9.20 25.58
CA GLY A 702 -15.76 -9.07 25.59
C GLY A 702 -16.27 -7.99 26.56
N ARG A 703 -15.64 -7.87 27.73
CA ARG A 703 -15.94 -6.78 28.69
C ARG A 703 -15.61 -5.41 28.10
N LEU A 704 -14.43 -5.26 27.50
CA LEU A 704 -14.01 -4.03 26.82
C LEU A 704 -14.98 -3.68 25.68
N GLY A 705 -15.36 -4.67 24.86
CA GLY A 705 -16.30 -4.47 23.75
C GLY A 705 -17.66 -3.94 24.21
N ARG A 706 -18.23 -4.50 25.29
CA ARG A 706 -19.48 -4.00 25.86
C ARG A 706 -19.36 -2.56 26.38
N GLN A 707 -18.24 -2.21 27.02
CA GLN A 707 -17.99 -0.85 27.49
C GLN A 707 -17.91 0.15 26.33
N VAL A 708 -17.16 -0.20 25.25
CA VAL A 708 -17.02 0.64 24.07
C VAL A 708 -18.35 0.78 23.33
N ALA A 709 -19.09 -0.31 23.16
CA ALA A 709 -20.41 -0.28 22.51
C ALA A 709 -21.41 0.60 23.27
N ALA A 710 -21.45 0.51 24.61
CA ALA A 710 -22.29 1.35 25.44
C ALA A 710 -21.92 2.84 25.31
N ALA A 711 -20.63 3.16 25.28
CA ALA A 711 -20.15 4.54 25.09
C ALA A 711 -20.50 5.10 23.70
N MET A 712 -20.56 4.25 22.67
CA MET A 712 -20.92 4.63 21.31
C MET A 712 -22.43 4.58 21.03
N GLY A 713 -23.23 3.93 21.89
CA GLY A 713 -24.66 3.72 21.68
C GLY A 713 -24.97 2.72 20.56
N VAL A 714 -24.10 1.72 20.33
CA VAL A 714 -24.25 0.70 19.28
C VAL A 714 -24.47 -0.69 19.87
N PRO A 715 -25.09 -1.62 19.14
CA PRO A 715 -25.31 -2.99 19.62
C PRO A 715 -24.01 -3.80 19.67
N VAL A 716 -24.07 -4.89 20.45
CA VAL A 716 -23.02 -5.90 20.56
C VAL A 716 -23.49 -7.20 19.94
N ILE A 717 -22.66 -7.85 19.13
CA ILE A 717 -22.89 -9.19 18.60
C ILE A 717 -21.79 -10.12 19.10
N ALA A 718 -22.18 -11.20 19.76
CA ALA A 718 -21.28 -12.28 20.18
C ALA A 718 -21.10 -13.28 19.04
N VAL A 719 -19.86 -13.60 18.70
CA VAL A 719 -19.51 -14.49 17.60
C VAL A 719 -18.87 -15.75 18.15
N GLN A 720 -19.30 -16.90 17.66
CA GLN A 720 -18.72 -18.19 18.03
C GLN A 720 -17.26 -18.27 17.56
N HIS A 721 -16.37 -18.71 18.42
CA HIS A 721 -14.92 -18.68 18.25
C HIS A 721 -14.43 -19.38 16.97
N HIS A 722 -14.79 -20.63 16.76
CA HIS A 722 -14.35 -21.42 15.61
C HIS A 722 -15.00 -21.00 14.29
N HIS A 723 -16.21 -20.43 14.35
CA HIS A 723 -16.83 -19.77 13.20
C HIS A 723 -15.97 -18.60 12.75
N ALA A 724 -15.54 -17.75 13.69
CA ALA A 724 -14.67 -16.62 13.39
C ALA A 724 -13.32 -17.06 12.81
N HIS A 725 -12.70 -18.13 13.30
CA HIS A 725 -11.47 -18.68 12.74
C HIS A 725 -11.60 -19.02 11.24
N VAL A 726 -12.65 -19.74 10.86
CA VAL A 726 -12.86 -20.15 9.46
C VAL A 726 -13.19 -18.94 8.57
N VAL A 727 -14.10 -18.06 9.03
CA VAL A 727 -14.49 -16.87 8.27
C VAL A 727 -13.32 -15.90 8.10
N SER A 728 -12.40 -15.83 9.06
CA SER A 728 -11.17 -15.03 8.93
C SER A 728 -10.34 -15.43 7.69
N ALA A 729 -10.17 -16.74 7.45
CA ALA A 729 -9.48 -17.24 6.26
C ALA A 729 -10.29 -16.96 4.98
N LEU A 730 -11.61 -17.15 5.00
CA LEU A 730 -12.45 -16.85 3.85
C LEU A 730 -12.39 -15.37 3.44
N ALA A 731 -12.35 -14.49 4.42
CA ALA A 731 -12.24 -13.05 4.20
C ALA A 731 -10.94 -12.67 3.48
N GLU A 732 -9.79 -13.14 3.93
CA GLU A 732 -8.50 -12.81 3.28
C GLU A 732 -8.33 -13.44 1.88
N TRP A 733 -9.06 -14.53 1.58
CA TRP A 733 -9.15 -15.13 0.26
C TRP A 733 -10.21 -14.50 -0.64
N ARG A 734 -10.98 -13.51 -0.13
CA ARG A 734 -12.07 -12.82 -0.84
C ARG A 734 -13.16 -13.76 -1.34
N LEU A 735 -13.46 -14.78 -0.55
CA LEU A 735 -14.46 -15.80 -0.92
C LEU A 735 -15.86 -15.48 -0.38
N LEU A 736 -16.05 -14.35 0.29
CA LEU A 736 -17.30 -13.98 0.96
C LEU A 736 -18.48 -13.76 0.00
N ASP A 737 -18.21 -13.42 -1.27
CA ASP A 737 -19.22 -13.24 -2.32
C ASP A 737 -19.63 -14.55 -3.01
N SER A 738 -18.82 -15.60 -2.84
CA SER A 738 -19.04 -16.92 -3.46
C SER A 738 -19.68 -17.93 -2.52
N ILE A 739 -19.95 -17.56 -1.28
CA ILE A 739 -20.53 -18.41 -0.24
C ILE A 739 -21.77 -17.77 0.37
N ASP A 740 -22.72 -18.61 0.76
CA ASP A 740 -23.89 -18.24 1.57
C ASP A 740 -24.20 -19.35 2.58
N ASP A 741 -25.23 -19.16 3.40
CA ASP A 741 -25.61 -20.17 4.40
C ASP A 741 -26.25 -21.44 3.78
N ASP A 742 -26.70 -21.38 2.52
CA ASP A 742 -27.24 -22.52 1.76
C ASP A 742 -26.13 -23.25 0.98
N HIS A 743 -25.02 -22.53 0.66
CA HIS A 743 -23.84 -23.09 -0.01
C HIS A 743 -22.57 -22.86 0.87
N PRO A 744 -22.50 -23.52 2.05
CA PRO A 744 -21.40 -23.36 2.98
C PRO A 744 -20.13 -24.05 2.50
N VAL A 745 -18.98 -23.64 3.04
CA VAL A 745 -17.71 -24.33 2.89
C VAL A 745 -17.43 -25.27 4.06
N ILE A 746 -16.49 -26.17 3.89
CA ILE A 746 -16.01 -27.04 4.97
C ILE A 746 -14.90 -26.31 5.73
N GLY A 747 -15.11 -26.04 7.02
CA GLY A 747 -14.11 -25.51 7.93
C GLY A 747 -13.58 -26.58 8.86
N VAL A 748 -12.28 -26.78 8.88
CA VAL A 748 -11.58 -27.59 9.90
C VAL A 748 -10.93 -26.59 10.85
N ALA A 749 -11.51 -26.45 12.04
CA ALA A 749 -11.05 -25.50 13.05
C ALA A 749 -10.43 -26.26 14.22
N PHE A 750 -9.08 -26.36 14.21
CA PHE A 750 -8.33 -27.06 15.25
C PHE A 750 -7.59 -26.07 16.14
N ASP A 751 -7.94 -26.09 17.42
CA ASP A 751 -7.44 -25.11 18.38
C ASP A 751 -7.10 -25.74 19.75
N GLY A 752 -6.44 -24.93 20.57
CA GLY A 752 -6.14 -25.25 21.96
C GLY A 752 -7.34 -25.15 22.88
N THR A 753 -8.08 -24.04 22.76
CA THR A 753 -9.27 -23.77 23.57
C THR A 753 -10.17 -22.74 22.86
N GLY A 754 -11.45 -23.06 22.72
CA GLY A 754 -12.48 -22.13 22.27
C GLY A 754 -13.80 -22.42 22.95
N TYR A 755 -14.63 -21.41 23.15
CA TYR A 755 -15.92 -21.57 23.83
C TYR A 755 -16.98 -22.20 22.92
N GLY A 756 -17.50 -23.35 23.31
CA GLY A 756 -18.63 -24.00 22.68
C GLY A 756 -19.97 -23.48 23.22
N PRO A 757 -21.01 -23.35 22.37
CA PRO A 757 -22.33 -22.91 22.80
C PRO A 757 -23.00 -23.90 23.79
N ASP A 758 -22.48 -25.10 23.89
CA ASP A 758 -22.88 -26.16 24.84
C ASP A 758 -22.16 -26.01 26.22
N GLY A 759 -21.32 -24.98 26.37
CA GLY A 759 -20.53 -24.75 27.59
C GLY A 759 -19.32 -25.64 27.74
N SER A 760 -18.98 -26.42 26.71
CA SER A 760 -17.75 -27.21 26.63
C SER A 760 -16.60 -26.42 25.98
N ILE A 761 -15.38 -26.92 26.13
CA ILE A 761 -14.19 -26.42 25.42
C ILE A 761 -14.10 -27.12 24.07
N TRP A 762 -14.31 -26.38 23.00
CA TRP A 762 -14.13 -26.83 21.63
C TRP A 762 -12.67 -26.65 21.17
N GLY A 763 -12.31 -27.27 20.03
CA GLY A 763 -11.00 -27.12 19.39
C GLY A 763 -10.57 -28.31 18.53
N GLY A 764 -11.48 -29.23 18.21
CA GLY A 764 -11.25 -30.32 17.23
C GLY A 764 -12.45 -30.45 16.30
N GLU A 765 -12.83 -29.37 15.60
CA GLU A 765 -14.14 -29.19 15.00
C GLU A 765 -14.07 -29.26 13.47
N VAL A 766 -15.06 -29.94 12.89
CA VAL A 766 -15.37 -29.88 11.45
C VAL A 766 -16.74 -29.22 11.30
N LEU A 767 -16.75 -28.09 10.62
CA LEU A 767 -17.89 -27.20 10.51
C LEU A 767 -18.32 -27.06 9.05
N LEU A 768 -19.60 -26.88 8.81
CA LEU A 768 -20.12 -26.29 7.58
C LEU A 768 -20.36 -24.82 7.86
N VAL A 769 -19.66 -23.96 7.14
CA VAL A 769 -19.52 -22.53 7.46
C VAL A 769 -20.05 -21.70 6.31
N GLY A 770 -21.11 -20.95 6.60
CA GLY A 770 -21.56 -19.80 5.84
C GLY A 770 -21.17 -18.51 6.57
N PRO A 771 -21.51 -17.36 5.98
CA PRO A 771 -21.12 -16.06 6.52
C PRO A 771 -21.81 -15.73 7.86
N GLN A 772 -23.03 -16.17 8.06
CA GLN A 772 -23.84 -15.87 9.25
C GLN A 772 -23.99 -17.08 10.18
N ARG A 773 -23.84 -18.30 9.66
CA ARG A 773 -24.07 -19.55 10.39
C ARG A 773 -22.92 -20.52 10.24
N ALA A 774 -22.63 -21.22 11.32
CA ALA A 774 -21.78 -22.39 11.32
C ALA A 774 -22.50 -23.58 11.93
N ARG A 775 -22.39 -24.73 11.28
CA ARG A 775 -22.98 -25.96 11.76
C ARG A 775 -21.90 -27.00 12.04
N ARG A 776 -21.83 -27.48 13.27
CA ARG A 776 -20.91 -28.54 13.68
C ARG A 776 -21.36 -29.86 13.02
N VAL A 777 -20.49 -30.50 12.26
CA VAL A 777 -20.77 -31.77 11.57
C VAL A 777 -19.83 -32.89 11.98
N GLY A 778 -18.65 -32.55 12.50
CA GLY A 778 -17.72 -33.49 13.09
C GLY A 778 -16.93 -32.83 14.23
N HIS A 779 -16.54 -33.65 15.21
CA HIS A 779 -15.71 -33.17 16.34
C HIS A 779 -15.05 -34.33 17.07
N LEU A 780 -13.93 -34.06 17.75
CA LEU A 780 -13.38 -35.04 18.68
C LEU A 780 -14.40 -35.37 19.80
N ALA A 781 -14.51 -36.65 20.16
CA ALA A 781 -15.27 -37.05 21.33
C ALA A 781 -14.75 -36.35 22.57
N ALA A 782 -15.66 -35.76 23.35
CA ALA A 782 -15.27 -34.98 24.52
C ALA A 782 -14.64 -35.82 25.63
N VAL A 783 -13.56 -35.34 26.19
CA VAL A 783 -12.89 -35.92 27.36
C VAL A 783 -12.91 -34.94 28.53
N PRO A 784 -12.88 -35.38 29.81
CA PRO A 784 -12.91 -34.48 30.95
C PRO A 784 -11.56 -33.78 31.14
N LEU A 785 -11.45 -32.48 30.96
CA LEU A 785 -10.25 -31.68 31.22
C LEU A 785 -10.20 -31.27 32.70
N PRO A 786 -9.22 -31.72 33.51
CA PRO A 786 -9.21 -31.45 34.95
C PRO A 786 -8.48 -30.15 35.27
N GLY A 787 -9.11 -29.28 36.07
CA GLY A 787 -8.47 -28.10 36.64
C GLY A 787 -8.25 -26.91 35.69
N GLY A 788 -8.96 -26.81 34.55
CA GLY A 788 -8.89 -25.66 33.66
C GLY A 788 -7.46 -25.37 33.15
N ASP A 789 -6.94 -24.16 33.41
CA ASP A 789 -5.61 -23.71 32.94
C ASP A 789 -4.46 -24.58 33.41
N ALA A 790 -4.55 -25.18 34.63
CA ALA A 790 -3.54 -26.12 35.12
C ALA A 790 -3.37 -27.37 34.25
N ALA A 791 -4.38 -27.78 33.46
CA ALA A 791 -4.23 -28.86 32.50
C ALA A 791 -3.53 -28.42 31.20
N ILE A 792 -3.47 -27.12 30.93
CA ILE A 792 -2.69 -26.53 29.81
C ILE A 792 -1.22 -26.47 30.21
N GLU A 793 -0.93 -26.09 31.45
CA GLU A 793 0.43 -26.03 32.00
C GLU A 793 1.05 -27.41 32.22
N HIS A 794 0.21 -28.44 32.42
CA HIS A 794 0.62 -29.82 32.67
C HIS A 794 0.05 -30.80 31.65
N PRO A 795 0.70 -31.00 30.48
CA PRO A 795 0.32 -31.98 29.47
C PRO A 795 0.08 -33.41 30.03
N SER A 796 0.77 -33.79 31.12
CA SER A 796 0.51 -35.04 31.84
C SER A 796 -0.96 -35.20 32.26
N ARG A 797 -1.65 -34.13 32.65
CA ARG A 797 -3.08 -34.16 33.01
C ARG A 797 -3.99 -34.44 31.82
N ALA A 798 -3.66 -33.84 30.65
CA ALA A 798 -4.34 -34.14 29.41
C ALA A 798 -4.15 -35.61 29.00
N ALA A 799 -2.94 -36.15 29.15
CA ALA A 799 -2.64 -37.53 28.90
C ALA A 799 -3.43 -38.47 29.83
N LEU A 800 -3.49 -38.17 31.14
CA LEU A 800 -4.26 -38.98 32.11
C LEU A 800 -5.75 -38.95 31.83
N SER A 801 -6.29 -37.80 31.36
CA SER A 801 -7.68 -37.67 30.90
C SER A 801 -7.98 -38.56 29.70
N HIS A 802 -7.12 -38.52 28.69
CA HIS A 802 -7.29 -39.35 27.50
C HIS A 802 -7.10 -40.84 27.76
N LEU A 803 -6.16 -41.23 28.69
CA LEU A 803 -6.05 -42.60 29.16
C LEU A 803 -7.32 -43.10 29.87
N TRP A 804 -7.91 -42.26 30.73
CA TRP A 804 -9.16 -42.51 31.41
C TRP A 804 -10.29 -42.75 30.41
N ALA A 805 -10.48 -41.81 29.45
CA ALA A 805 -11.51 -41.93 28.40
C ALA A 805 -11.30 -43.14 27.50
N ALA A 806 -10.05 -43.53 27.20
CA ALA A 806 -9.71 -44.71 26.42
C ALA A 806 -9.82 -46.04 27.17
N GLY A 807 -10.11 -46.02 28.47
CA GLY A 807 -10.18 -47.20 29.31
C GLY A 807 -8.80 -47.86 29.52
N CYS A 808 -7.67 -47.10 29.35
CA CYS A 808 -6.33 -47.57 29.55
C CYS A 808 -5.93 -47.54 31.01
N ALA A 809 -5.20 -48.59 31.45
CA ALA A 809 -4.60 -48.59 32.79
C ALA A 809 -3.54 -47.44 32.89
N TRP A 810 -3.48 -46.82 34.05
CA TRP A 810 -2.41 -45.85 34.33
C TRP A 810 -1.12 -46.63 34.72
N ASP A 811 -0.42 -47.12 33.70
CA ASP A 811 0.80 -47.90 33.89
C ASP A 811 1.96 -47.00 34.36
N PRO A 812 2.67 -47.32 35.46
CA PRO A 812 3.79 -46.53 35.95
C PRO A 812 4.98 -46.38 34.96
N ARG A 813 5.02 -47.21 33.91
CA ARG A 813 6.04 -47.08 32.85
C ARG A 813 5.75 -45.92 31.89
N LEU A 814 4.52 -45.41 31.84
CA LEU A 814 4.18 -44.25 31.08
C LEU A 814 4.73 -42.97 31.74
N ALA A 815 5.42 -42.12 30.99
CA ALA A 815 6.09 -40.95 31.52
C ALA A 815 5.11 -39.98 32.22
N CYS A 816 3.87 -39.81 31.72
CA CYS A 816 2.85 -38.99 32.32
C CYS A 816 2.38 -39.51 33.69
N VAL A 817 2.32 -40.82 33.88
CA VAL A 817 1.99 -41.42 35.17
C VAL A 817 3.19 -41.33 36.15
N ALA A 818 4.39 -41.62 35.69
CA ALA A 818 5.61 -41.54 36.52
C ALA A 818 5.91 -40.10 37.00
N ALA A 819 5.56 -39.10 36.22
CA ALA A 819 5.75 -37.69 36.57
C ALA A 819 4.68 -37.09 37.50
N THR A 820 3.57 -37.82 37.72
CA THR A 820 2.44 -37.35 38.54
C THR A 820 2.49 -38.05 39.92
N SER A 821 2.35 -37.26 40.98
CA SER A 821 2.36 -37.82 42.35
C SER A 821 1.16 -38.75 42.60
N GLU A 822 1.36 -39.74 43.50
CA GLU A 822 0.28 -40.68 43.86
C GLU A 822 -0.95 -39.96 44.41
N HIS A 823 -0.77 -38.90 45.17
CA HIS A 823 -1.84 -38.07 45.68
C HIS A 823 -2.64 -37.38 44.54
N GLU A 824 -1.92 -36.83 43.57
CA GLU A 824 -2.55 -36.20 42.40
C GLU A 824 -3.28 -37.21 41.50
N LEU A 825 -2.69 -38.40 41.27
CA LEU A 825 -3.33 -39.50 40.56
C LEU A 825 -4.65 -39.91 41.22
N ALA A 826 -4.67 -40.05 42.57
CA ALA A 826 -5.90 -40.35 43.31
C ALA A 826 -6.94 -39.23 43.23
N THR A 827 -6.50 -37.97 43.26
CA THR A 827 -7.35 -36.80 43.07
C THR A 827 -7.98 -36.77 41.70
N LEU A 828 -7.20 -36.92 40.64
CA LEU A 828 -7.65 -36.95 39.26
C LEU A 828 -8.66 -38.07 38.98
N ARG A 829 -8.41 -39.29 39.53
CA ARG A 829 -9.40 -40.38 39.44
C ARG A 829 -10.73 -39.99 40.05
N THR A 830 -10.70 -39.38 41.25
CA THR A 830 -11.94 -38.94 41.91
C THR A 830 -12.67 -37.83 41.13
N GLN A 831 -11.92 -36.93 40.54
CA GLN A 831 -12.47 -35.88 39.66
C GLN A 831 -13.16 -36.48 38.44
N PHE A 832 -12.53 -37.45 37.76
CA PHE A 832 -13.11 -38.10 36.57
C PHE A 832 -14.34 -38.97 36.93
N GLU A 833 -14.24 -39.76 37.99
CA GLU A 833 -15.36 -40.63 38.46
C GLU A 833 -16.61 -39.81 38.86
N ARG A 834 -16.39 -38.61 39.44
CA ARG A 834 -17.48 -37.79 39.98
C ARG A 834 -17.82 -36.61 39.06
N SER A 835 -17.11 -36.42 37.97
CA SER A 835 -17.24 -35.24 37.09
C SER A 835 -17.21 -33.90 37.83
N VAL A 836 -16.26 -33.76 38.77
CA VAL A 836 -16.11 -32.56 39.61
C VAL A 836 -14.81 -31.84 39.23
N ALA A 837 -14.88 -30.52 39.08
CA ALA A 837 -13.78 -29.67 38.67
C ALA A 837 -13.14 -30.13 37.34
N THR A 838 -13.96 -30.60 36.43
CA THR A 838 -13.62 -30.97 35.07
C THR A 838 -14.55 -30.25 34.08
N VAL A 839 -14.01 -29.88 32.92
CA VAL A 839 -14.79 -29.32 31.82
C VAL A 839 -14.67 -30.26 30.62
N PRO A 840 -15.76 -30.64 29.95
CA PRO A 840 -15.67 -31.45 28.73
C PRO A 840 -14.88 -30.70 27.64
N THR A 841 -13.96 -31.38 26.94
CA THR A 841 -13.19 -30.79 25.86
C THR A 841 -13.08 -31.70 24.65
N SER A 842 -13.29 -31.12 23.46
CA SER A 842 -13.02 -31.72 22.15
C SER A 842 -11.73 -31.15 21.52
N SER A 843 -10.86 -30.50 22.31
CA SER A 843 -9.69 -29.81 21.81
C SER A 843 -8.66 -30.75 21.16
N MET A 844 -8.30 -30.46 19.92
CA MET A 844 -7.19 -31.10 19.21
C MET A 844 -5.84 -30.72 19.83
N GLY A 845 -5.67 -29.47 20.27
CA GLY A 845 -4.46 -29.02 20.95
C GLY A 845 -4.20 -29.82 22.22
N ARG A 846 -5.24 -30.12 23.02
CA ARG A 846 -5.11 -30.96 24.22
C ARG A 846 -4.81 -32.41 23.88
N LEU A 847 -5.28 -32.91 22.75
CA LEU A 847 -4.89 -34.25 22.27
C LEU A 847 -3.40 -34.29 21.85
N PHE A 848 -2.88 -33.26 21.19
CA PHE A 848 -1.45 -33.15 20.90
C PHE A 848 -0.60 -33.12 22.19
N ASP A 849 -1.02 -32.38 23.20
CA ASP A 849 -0.37 -32.33 24.51
C ASP A 849 -0.37 -33.72 25.19
N ALA A 850 -1.51 -34.43 25.11
CA ALA A 850 -1.62 -35.78 25.67
C ALA A 850 -0.65 -36.76 24.99
N VAL A 851 -0.57 -36.75 23.67
CA VAL A 851 0.35 -37.63 22.93
C VAL A 851 1.82 -37.26 23.20
N ALA A 852 2.11 -35.95 23.29
CA ALA A 852 3.46 -35.50 23.65
C ALA A 852 3.87 -35.99 25.05
N ALA A 853 2.97 -35.95 26.03
CA ALA A 853 3.23 -36.42 27.38
C ALA A 853 3.34 -37.94 27.42
N LEU A 854 2.51 -38.70 26.73
CA LEU A 854 2.59 -40.16 26.57
C LEU A 854 3.92 -40.59 25.96
N ALA A 855 4.34 -39.93 24.87
CA ALA A 855 5.60 -40.16 24.16
C ALA A 855 6.86 -39.76 24.98
N GLY A 856 6.68 -39.18 26.15
CA GLY A 856 7.79 -38.75 27.03
C GLY A 856 8.46 -37.44 26.62
N VAL A 857 7.82 -36.65 25.73
CA VAL A 857 8.39 -35.37 25.24
C VAL A 857 8.33 -34.30 26.32
N ARG A 858 7.15 -33.99 26.89
CA ARG A 858 6.94 -32.99 27.94
C ARG A 858 5.84 -33.36 28.90
N GLN A 859 6.08 -33.09 30.23
CA GLN A 859 5.08 -33.32 31.28
C GLN A 859 4.53 -32.02 31.86
N ALA A 860 5.31 -30.95 31.81
CA ALA A 860 4.94 -29.57 32.18
C ALA A 860 5.54 -28.60 31.12
N VAL A 861 4.87 -27.50 30.87
CA VAL A 861 5.29 -26.50 29.86
C VAL A 861 5.52 -25.14 30.49
N ASP A 862 6.45 -24.38 29.90
CA ASP A 862 6.81 -23.02 30.31
C ASP A 862 6.17 -21.96 29.39
N TYR A 863 5.61 -22.39 28.27
CA TYR A 863 4.91 -21.51 27.31
C TYR A 863 3.85 -22.29 26.51
N GLU A 864 2.91 -21.55 25.97
CA GLU A 864 1.77 -22.09 25.22
C GLU A 864 2.21 -23.00 24.05
N ALA A 865 1.54 -24.14 23.90
CA ALA A 865 1.75 -25.17 22.87
C ALA A 865 3.16 -25.79 22.84
N GLN A 866 4.00 -25.63 23.88
CA GLN A 866 5.36 -26.17 23.91
C GLN A 866 5.42 -27.67 23.67
N ALA A 867 4.55 -28.44 24.29
CA ALA A 867 4.52 -29.90 24.15
C ALA A 867 4.20 -30.33 22.70
N ALA A 868 3.26 -29.66 22.05
CA ALA A 868 2.91 -29.90 20.65
C ALA A 868 4.05 -29.49 19.68
N ILE A 869 4.71 -28.35 19.93
CA ILE A 869 5.87 -27.87 19.15
C ILE A 869 7.06 -28.85 19.26
N GLU A 870 7.37 -29.33 20.47
CA GLU A 870 8.45 -30.31 20.68
C GLU A 870 8.08 -31.68 20.11
N LEU A 871 6.79 -32.08 20.12
CA LEU A 871 6.33 -33.31 19.46
C LEU A 871 6.50 -33.19 17.94
N GLN A 872 6.16 -32.04 17.34
CA GLN A 872 6.39 -31.76 15.92
C GLN A 872 7.89 -31.83 15.60
N ALA A 873 8.74 -31.22 16.44
CA ALA A 873 10.18 -31.20 16.26
C ALA A 873 10.81 -32.61 16.28
N ALA A 874 10.22 -33.54 17.04
CA ALA A 874 10.67 -34.91 17.14
C ALA A 874 10.28 -35.81 15.95
N ALA A 875 9.39 -35.33 15.04
CA ALA A 875 8.86 -36.17 13.96
C ALA A 875 9.94 -36.78 13.06
N ASP A 876 9.84 -38.08 12.80
CA ASP A 876 10.78 -38.83 11.94
C ASP A 876 10.30 -38.75 10.45
N GLY A 877 11.07 -38.07 9.61
CA GLY A 877 10.78 -37.91 8.18
C GLY A 877 10.80 -39.24 7.38
N GLY A 878 11.39 -40.30 7.91
CA GLY A 878 11.46 -41.64 7.29
C GLY A 878 10.25 -42.53 7.57
N GLU A 879 9.50 -42.25 8.63
CA GLU A 879 8.36 -43.08 9.05
C GLU A 879 7.17 -42.89 8.06
N ARG A 880 6.49 -44.00 7.72
CA ARG A 880 5.33 -44.02 6.81
C ARG A 880 4.06 -44.60 7.44
N GLY A 881 4.12 -45.17 8.63
CA GLY A 881 2.98 -45.69 9.39
C GLY A 881 2.04 -44.60 9.84
N SER A 882 0.83 -45.02 10.24
CA SER A 882 -0.22 -44.13 10.75
C SER A 882 -1.02 -44.88 11.81
N TYR A 883 -1.46 -44.19 12.85
CA TYR A 883 -2.56 -44.64 13.69
C TYR A 883 -3.87 -44.41 12.98
N ARG A 884 -4.98 -44.94 13.50
CA ARG A 884 -6.26 -44.86 12.84
C ARG A 884 -7.35 -44.33 13.77
N PHE A 885 -7.91 -43.18 13.39
CA PHE A 885 -9.19 -42.74 13.96
C PHE A 885 -10.35 -43.51 13.31
N PRO A 886 -11.36 -43.87 14.07
CA PRO A 886 -12.64 -44.28 13.49
C PRO A 886 -13.30 -43.08 12.80
N GLY A 887 -14.15 -43.29 11.83
CA GLY A 887 -14.99 -42.21 11.29
C GLY A 887 -15.94 -41.68 12.36
N ALA A 888 -16.45 -40.47 12.16
CA ALA A 888 -17.43 -39.86 13.07
C ALA A 888 -18.70 -40.76 13.19
N ASP A 889 -19.23 -40.83 14.38
CA ASP A 889 -20.50 -41.48 14.66
C ASP A 889 -21.73 -40.69 14.12
N ARG A 890 -22.93 -41.11 14.49
CA ARG A 890 -24.17 -40.44 14.04
C ARG A 890 -24.34 -39.02 14.54
N ASP A 891 -23.72 -38.72 15.68
CA ASP A 891 -23.75 -37.42 16.32
C ASP A 891 -22.55 -36.56 15.93
N GLY A 892 -21.64 -37.05 15.08
CA GLY A 892 -20.45 -36.37 14.58
C GLY A 892 -19.22 -36.56 15.48
N ALA A 893 -19.28 -37.35 16.53
CA ALA A 893 -18.18 -37.55 17.45
C ALA A 893 -17.14 -38.54 16.90
N ILE A 894 -15.87 -38.18 16.94
CA ILE A 894 -14.70 -38.94 16.49
C ILE A 894 -13.96 -39.43 17.72
N ASP A 895 -13.94 -40.72 17.96
CA ASP A 895 -13.31 -41.32 19.15
C ASP A 895 -11.79 -41.41 19.00
N ALA A 896 -11.04 -40.70 19.89
CA ALA A 896 -9.60 -40.76 19.94
C ALA A 896 -9.03 -41.97 20.70
N ALA A 897 -9.89 -42.73 21.40
CA ALA A 897 -9.45 -43.87 22.24
C ALA A 897 -8.64 -44.93 21.48
N PRO A 898 -8.97 -45.33 20.23
CA PRO A 898 -8.14 -46.30 19.49
C PRO A 898 -6.72 -45.78 19.22
N VAL A 899 -6.58 -44.46 18.94
CA VAL A 899 -5.26 -43.82 18.72
C VAL A 899 -4.46 -43.79 20.01
N ILE A 900 -5.09 -43.41 21.13
CA ILE A 900 -4.45 -43.37 22.44
C ILE A 900 -3.95 -44.78 22.85
N ARG A 901 -4.77 -45.81 22.64
CA ARG A 901 -4.36 -47.23 22.88
C ARG A 901 -3.16 -47.63 22.05
N ALA A 902 -3.15 -47.30 20.75
CA ALA A 902 -2.04 -47.60 19.86
C ALA A 902 -0.74 -46.84 20.25
N VAL A 903 -0.87 -45.58 20.66
CA VAL A 903 0.25 -44.80 21.21
C VAL A 903 0.80 -45.42 22.49
N VAL A 904 -0.07 -45.86 23.41
CA VAL A 904 0.34 -46.55 24.64
C VAL A 904 1.08 -47.86 24.33
N ASP A 905 0.57 -48.64 23.39
CA ASP A 905 1.19 -49.93 23.00
C ASP A 905 2.59 -49.66 22.40
N ASP A 906 2.75 -48.72 21.50
CA ASP A 906 4.03 -48.32 20.91
C ASP A 906 5.01 -47.81 21.98
N VAL A 907 4.58 -46.94 22.89
CA VAL A 907 5.42 -46.40 23.98
C VAL A 907 5.89 -47.50 24.90
N LEU A 908 5.00 -48.40 25.32
CA LEU A 908 5.33 -49.51 26.19
C LEU A 908 6.22 -50.58 25.49
N ALA A 909 6.17 -50.67 24.16
CA ALA A 909 7.07 -51.46 23.34
C ALA A 909 8.45 -50.79 23.12
N GLY A 910 8.64 -49.54 23.55
CA GLY A 910 9.89 -48.78 23.39
C GLY A 910 10.08 -48.19 22.01
N THR A 911 8.97 -47.96 21.26
CA THR A 911 9.02 -47.26 19.97
C THR A 911 9.57 -45.84 20.17
N PRO A 912 10.51 -45.37 19.31
CA PRO A 912 11.07 -44.03 19.44
C PRO A 912 9.98 -42.93 19.32
N CYS A 913 10.10 -41.85 20.11
CA CYS A 913 9.11 -40.76 20.15
C CYS A 913 8.91 -40.11 18.78
N GLY A 914 9.93 -40.05 17.91
CA GLY A 914 9.81 -39.51 16.53
C GLY A 914 8.89 -40.33 15.64
N VAL A 915 8.91 -41.66 15.78
CA VAL A 915 7.99 -42.59 15.09
C VAL A 915 6.57 -42.37 15.58
N VAL A 916 6.38 -42.29 16.91
CA VAL A 916 5.07 -42.03 17.52
C VAL A 916 4.51 -40.68 17.02
N SER A 917 5.35 -39.64 17.00
CA SER A 917 4.99 -38.31 16.51
C SER A 917 4.51 -38.37 15.06
N THR A 918 5.29 -38.96 14.14
CA THR A 918 4.93 -39.02 12.72
C THR A 918 3.65 -39.80 12.47
N ARG A 919 3.49 -40.96 13.12
CA ARG A 919 2.27 -41.78 13.05
C ARG A 919 1.07 -41.03 13.51
N PHE A 920 1.20 -40.20 14.57
CA PHE A 920 0.11 -39.38 15.11
C PHE A 920 -0.26 -38.24 14.15
N HIS A 921 0.72 -37.46 13.67
CA HIS A 921 0.45 -36.37 12.70
C HIS A 921 -0.26 -36.90 11.46
N ARG A 922 0.20 -38.01 10.91
CA ARG A 922 -0.41 -38.67 9.76
C ARG A 922 -1.84 -39.14 10.06
N ALA A 923 -2.08 -39.71 11.25
CA ALA A 923 -3.42 -40.12 11.68
C ALA A 923 -4.41 -38.94 11.74
N VAL A 924 -3.96 -37.80 12.27
CA VAL A 924 -4.79 -36.57 12.29
C VAL A 924 -5.06 -36.07 10.87
N ALA A 925 -4.05 -36.06 10.00
CA ALA A 925 -4.23 -35.62 8.60
C ALA A 925 -5.19 -36.53 7.82
N GLU A 926 -5.09 -37.85 8.00
CA GLU A 926 -6.02 -38.80 7.40
C GLU A 926 -7.45 -38.65 7.96
N MET A 927 -7.59 -38.35 9.25
CA MET A 927 -8.90 -38.05 9.85
C MET A 927 -9.50 -36.78 9.21
N VAL A 928 -8.74 -35.71 9.04
CA VAL A 928 -9.19 -34.49 8.35
C VAL A 928 -9.67 -34.82 6.93
N ARG A 929 -8.90 -35.61 6.17
CA ARG A 929 -9.29 -36.06 4.83
C ARG A 929 -10.63 -36.80 4.80
N VAL A 930 -10.80 -37.77 5.70
CA VAL A 930 -12.02 -38.59 5.80
C VAL A 930 -13.23 -37.72 6.16
N GLU A 931 -13.09 -36.86 7.14
CA GLU A 931 -14.18 -35.99 7.60
C GLU A 931 -14.52 -34.86 6.59
N ALA A 932 -13.53 -34.35 5.87
CA ALA A 932 -13.77 -33.41 4.77
C ALA A 932 -14.59 -34.07 3.64
N ALA A 933 -14.24 -35.32 3.26
CA ALA A 933 -14.99 -36.06 2.27
C ALA A 933 -16.43 -36.34 2.73
N ARG A 934 -16.63 -36.69 4.01
CA ARG A 934 -17.94 -36.88 4.61
C ARG A 934 -18.77 -35.58 4.61
N ALA A 935 -18.17 -34.48 4.98
CA ALA A 935 -18.82 -33.14 4.98
C ALA A 935 -19.16 -32.69 3.55
N ALA A 936 -18.29 -32.92 2.58
CA ALA A 936 -18.51 -32.59 1.17
C ALA A 936 -19.71 -33.36 0.58
N ALA A 937 -19.91 -34.59 1.00
CA ALA A 937 -21.08 -35.38 0.58
C ALA A 937 -22.42 -34.79 1.07
N MET A 938 -22.39 -33.91 2.11
CA MET A 938 -23.60 -33.27 2.64
C MET A 938 -24.00 -32.01 1.87
N VAL A 939 -23.02 -31.28 1.30
CA VAL A 939 -23.25 -29.93 0.76
C VAL A 939 -22.63 -29.69 -0.62
N ALA A 940 -22.03 -30.68 -1.23
CA ALA A 940 -21.45 -30.65 -2.59
C ALA A 940 -20.45 -29.47 -2.82
N THR A 941 -19.68 -29.11 -1.79
CA THR A 941 -18.65 -28.08 -1.90
C THR A 941 -17.26 -28.71 -2.02
N PRO A 942 -16.39 -28.20 -2.90
CA PRO A 942 -15.00 -28.65 -2.99
C PRO A 942 -14.05 -27.89 -2.04
N THR A 943 -14.51 -26.80 -1.41
CA THR A 943 -13.64 -25.91 -0.64
C THR A 943 -13.51 -26.36 0.80
N VAL A 944 -12.24 -26.53 1.24
CA VAL A 944 -11.86 -26.86 2.62
C VAL A 944 -10.96 -25.76 3.17
N VAL A 945 -11.32 -25.23 4.32
CA VAL A 945 -10.55 -24.20 5.06
C VAL A 945 -9.91 -24.84 6.28
N LEU A 946 -8.59 -24.70 6.43
CA LEU A 946 -7.84 -25.12 7.62
C LEU A 946 -7.53 -23.90 8.48
N SER A 947 -8.02 -23.84 9.72
CA SER A 947 -7.86 -22.71 10.64
C SER A 947 -7.76 -23.16 12.11
N GLY A 948 -7.42 -22.23 12.99
CA GLY A 948 -7.17 -22.48 14.42
C GLY A 948 -5.69 -22.68 14.72
N GLY A 949 -5.32 -22.48 16.00
CA GLY A 949 -3.92 -22.43 16.45
C GLY A 949 -3.11 -23.71 16.17
N VAL A 950 -3.76 -24.87 16.09
CA VAL A 950 -3.08 -26.15 15.82
C VAL A 950 -2.52 -26.20 14.40
N PHE A 951 -3.09 -25.51 13.44
CA PHE A 951 -2.53 -25.41 12.07
C PHE A 951 -1.30 -24.51 11.95
N GLN A 952 -0.81 -23.93 13.03
CA GLN A 952 0.56 -23.43 13.08
C GLN A 952 1.60 -24.57 13.01
N ASN A 953 1.22 -25.80 13.26
CA ASN A 953 2.05 -26.98 13.06
C ASN A 953 2.24 -27.22 11.55
N ALA A 954 3.44 -26.85 11.03
CA ALA A 954 3.74 -26.95 9.60
C ALA A 954 3.64 -28.39 9.07
N THR A 955 4.09 -29.38 9.85
CA THR A 955 4.02 -30.79 9.46
C THR A 955 2.58 -31.23 9.26
N LEU A 956 1.67 -30.86 10.18
CA LEU A 956 0.26 -31.21 10.07
C LEU A 956 -0.39 -30.44 8.90
N ALA A 957 -0.11 -29.14 8.79
CA ALA A 957 -0.67 -28.31 7.72
C ALA A 957 -0.28 -28.82 6.33
N THR A 958 1.01 -29.18 6.13
CA THR A 958 1.49 -29.79 4.88
C THR A 958 0.79 -31.12 4.60
N MET A 959 0.77 -32.06 5.56
CA MET A 959 0.14 -33.38 5.36
C MET A 959 -1.35 -33.27 5.05
N CYS A 960 -2.10 -32.40 5.75
CA CYS A 960 -3.51 -32.15 5.45
C CYS A 960 -3.70 -31.58 4.05
N THR A 961 -2.91 -30.57 3.68
CA THR A 961 -2.99 -29.93 2.37
C THR A 961 -2.73 -30.90 1.23
N GLU A 962 -1.65 -31.70 1.33
CA GLU A 962 -1.29 -32.70 0.32
C GLU A 962 -2.40 -33.75 0.13
N LEU A 963 -2.95 -34.29 1.22
CA LEU A 963 -4.02 -35.29 1.17
C LEU A 963 -5.32 -34.72 0.58
N LEU A 964 -5.71 -33.53 0.99
CA LEU A 964 -6.94 -32.89 0.50
C LEU A 964 -6.82 -32.49 -0.97
N LEU A 965 -5.67 -31.95 -1.40
CA LEU A 965 -5.41 -31.63 -2.82
C LEU A 965 -5.41 -32.89 -3.68
N ALA A 966 -4.85 -34.01 -3.18
CA ALA A 966 -4.86 -35.30 -3.88
C ALA A 966 -6.28 -35.84 -4.09
N ASP A 967 -7.19 -35.58 -3.17
CA ASP A 967 -8.63 -35.94 -3.29
C ASP A 967 -9.43 -34.92 -4.12
N GLY A 968 -8.77 -33.83 -4.65
CA GLY A 968 -9.38 -32.85 -5.53
C GLY A 968 -10.09 -31.69 -4.81
N PHE A 969 -9.85 -31.48 -3.51
CA PHE A 969 -10.38 -30.35 -2.78
C PHE A 969 -9.63 -29.05 -3.11
N ASP A 970 -10.35 -27.93 -3.05
CA ASP A 970 -9.80 -26.59 -3.06
C ASP A 970 -9.45 -26.16 -1.62
N VAL A 971 -8.18 -26.25 -1.25
CA VAL A 971 -7.72 -26.03 0.13
C VAL A 971 -7.35 -24.58 0.35
N ARG A 972 -7.82 -24.00 1.46
CA ARG A 972 -7.50 -22.63 1.90
C ARG A 972 -6.85 -22.64 3.29
N VAL A 973 -5.71 -21.97 3.40
CA VAL A 973 -4.98 -21.73 4.65
C VAL A 973 -4.77 -20.24 4.83
N HIS A 974 -4.44 -19.80 6.03
CA HIS A 974 -4.11 -18.41 6.29
C HIS A 974 -2.81 -17.95 5.61
N ARG A 975 -2.79 -16.69 5.10
CA ARG A 975 -1.63 -16.09 4.41
C ARG A 975 -1.36 -14.62 4.81
N MET A 976 -2.38 -13.87 5.23
CA MET A 976 -2.26 -12.45 5.60
C MET A 976 -2.46 -12.22 7.09
N VAL A 977 -3.29 -13.02 7.73
CA VAL A 977 -3.52 -12.98 9.17
C VAL A 977 -3.12 -14.31 9.80
N PRO A 978 -2.75 -14.33 11.10
CA PRO A 978 -2.42 -15.58 11.79
C PRO A 978 -3.58 -16.57 11.81
N THR A 979 -3.26 -17.85 11.73
CA THR A 979 -4.26 -18.93 11.89
C THR A 979 -4.75 -19.09 13.35
N ASN A 980 -3.99 -18.55 14.32
CA ASN A 980 -4.35 -18.51 15.74
C ASN A 980 -5.25 -17.29 16.05
N ASP A 981 -5.50 -17.02 17.35
CA ASP A 981 -6.37 -15.93 17.83
C ASP A 981 -5.96 -14.53 17.35
N GLY A 982 -4.72 -14.34 16.88
CA GLY A 982 -4.29 -13.11 16.20
C GLY A 982 -5.03 -12.80 14.88
N GLY A 983 -5.72 -13.79 14.29
CA GLY A 983 -6.60 -13.62 13.14
C GLY A 983 -8.11 -13.55 13.49
N LEU A 984 -8.48 -13.87 14.73
CA LEU A 984 -9.86 -14.06 15.16
C LEU A 984 -10.73 -12.81 14.95
N ALA A 985 -10.21 -11.63 15.27
CA ALA A 985 -10.93 -10.37 15.16
C ALA A 985 -11.43 -10.07 13.74
N LEU A 986 -10.71 -10.51 12.71
CA LEU A 986 -11.15 -10.37 11.32
C LEU A 986 -12.43 -11.16 11.07
N GLY A 987 -12.45 -12.43 11.45
CA GLY A 987 -13.64 -13.28 11.31
C GLY A 987 -14.82 -12.76 12.14
N GLN A 988 -14.58 -12.34 13.38
CA GLN A 988 -15.61 -11.72 14.23
C GLN A 988 -16.24 -10.50 13.55
N ALA A 989 -15.42 -9.62 12.96
CA ALA A 989 -15.91 -8.43 12.28
C ALA A 989 -16.80 -8.78 11.08
N VAL A 990 -16.40 -9.76 10.28
CA VAL A 990 -17.17 -10.19 9.10
C VAL A 990 -18.49 -10.85 9.51
N VAL A 991 -18.47 -11.82 10.43
CA VAL A 991 -19.69 -12.50 10.90
C VAL A 991 -20.68 -11.52 11.53
N ALA A 992 -20.21 -10.63 12.41
CA ALA A 992 -21.07 -9.62 13.04
C ALA A 992 -21.63 -8.63 12.02
N GLY A 993 -20.83 -8.20 11.03
CA GLY A 993 -21.28 -7.34 9.94
C GLY A 993 -22.37 -7.99 9.10
N ALA A 994 -22.22 -9.29 8.80
CA ALA A 994 -23.21 -10.09 8.08
C ALA A 994 -24.54 -10.24 8.84
N LEU A 995 -24.44 -10.57 10.13
CA LEU A 995 -25.62 -10.71 11.00
C LEU A 995 -26.35 -9.37 11.16
N PHE A 996 -25.61 -8.28 11.35
CA PHE A 996 -26.19 -6.93 11.49
C PHE A 996 -26.90 -6.48 10.19
N ALA A 997 -26.29 -6.70 9.02
CA ALA A 997 -26.86 -6.35 7.71
C ALA A 997 -28.14 -7.14 7.40
N ALA A 998 -28.22 -8.39 7.85
CA ALA A 998 -29.40 -9.24 7.68
C ALA A 998 -30.58 -8.87 8.61
N GLY A 999 -30.44 -7.91 9.51
CA GLY A 999 -31.47 -7.54 10.49
C GLY A 999 -31.69 -8.63 11.54
N GLY A 1000 -30.69 -9.47 11.80
CA GLY A 1000 -30.73 -10.54 12.79
C GLY A 1000 -31.11 -10.03 14.17
N GLU A 1001 -31.95 -10.83 14.89
CA GLU A 1001 -32.43 -10.50 16.25
C GLU A 1001 -31.24 -10.17 17.16
N MET A 1002 -31.14 -8.91 17.56
CA MET A 1002 -30.23 -8.47 18.59
C MET A 1002 -30.67 -9.11 19.89
N GLY A 1003 -29.90 -10.07 20.41
CA GLY A 1003 -30.15 -10.64 21.72
C GLY A 1003 -30.27 -9.52 22.74
N LYS A 1004 -31.47 -9.33 23.25
CA LYS A 1004 -31.72 -8.55 24.44
C LYS A 1004 -31.46 -9.51 25.61
N ASP A 1005 -30.17 -9.54 26.06
CA ASP A 1005 -29.86 -9.96 27.43
C ASP A 1005 -28.57 -9.28 27.91
#